data_48a72b8b7060e86411e57c5cf7ff8d27
#
_entry.id   48a72b8b7060e86411e57c5cf7ff8d27
#
_cell.length_a   1.000
_cell.length_b   1.000
_cell.length_c   1.000
_cell.angle_alpha   90.00
_cell.angle_beta   90.00
_cell.angle_gamma   90.00
#
_symmetry.space_group_name_H-M   'P 1'
#
loop_
_entity.id
_entity.type
_entity.pdbx_description
1 polymer ?
#
loop_
_entity_poly.entity_id
_entity_poly.type
_entity_poly.pdbx_seq_one_letter_code
_entity_poly.pdbx_strand_id
1 'polypeptide(L)'
;MRKIDLLSASAMVSVAAMPAYAQTGSVTSSQNSAPTNGPGQEVGTSTSQADARGYADIVITAQRQSQRLQDVPIAVSAFTAENLERQQIVNPLALQQTLPNVTFTKGQFATNTFTIRGIGDLCVGVTCDSATGIALNEQPVGGRILEGEFYDIERIEVLRGPQGTLFGRNATSGVVNIITAKPDLTKISAAGEFEYGNYDSKRVKGMINLPLTDTIGVRVAGYYLNRDGYIKNTYTNTSFDGRDMYSFRGTLSWEPTPDTRVDLIAYYSKEDDDRSRLQKQLCDRDPTGILGCLPTRRAFGTPNANATLGGATESIQGLPLFLADASVTLPTSNAAYVPTFLATLAGTRPLLAPFGLGSIGSPGIPATPDAFANAINIPDFRTVTADYLPTWKTEDQIYTLKAYHNFGNIAVSLTAGHSRSKLNATSDYNLAVSGLGANAPGFATLEAVGNPASPLYNPLFAGLRNALIPNGPAGGVCQSNGGPNGVGVYGGETIGCFAQSLDFDRSVADSKSWMGEVHVDSSFDGMFNFLLGGIYTKAVARDIDYYVNNIGLDYLSGLVGTISGAGAGRTTSSFLASPFFRSNSDRFELDSYGIFGEAYFEFNDQLKLTLGARYNNDKKYVRARTTFANALLPVGTTDANPAFDGGGADFDATIPGIQPWAEARVRYSRMTGRAVLDYQITSDNLIYASYSRGYKSGGINPPLSPLFAVPTTFRPETVDSFEIGSKNTFGNGSLRLNVTGFYYKYKDLQLTRIVARTSVNDNISANIYGVEAEAIISPTPAFVINANISYLRTEVAQDRLLTNPRDVSGGRDDAVIIKDLAGAYNCVVLPTTAGNAAGSRGFVNASNALLGLNGTVPLLSNGTYGAFSACKFLQAQQLATGAPVSVLLDGNPVNVKGNRLPNSPTYKWSVGAQYTIDIGNFTLIPRADLNYTGDQYGTIFNLNPIDRVPGYEVVNAQIQLNGPEDRFYVRAFVSNLTANDAITGLFVTDQSSGLYTNVFTVEPRRYGIAAGFKF
;
A
#
# COMPACT_ATOMS: atom_id res chain seq x y z
N MET A 1 17.37 5.63 -28.91
CA MET A 1 17.66 7.02 -29.31
C MET A 1 16.33 7.71 -29.63
N ARG A 2 15.68 8.29 -28.70
CA ARG A 2 14.53 9.21 -28.90
C ARG A 2 14.99 10.62 -28.56
N LYS A 3 14.78 11.51 -29.50
CA LYS A 3 15.11 12.94 -29.38
C LYS A 3 14.26 13.57 -28.30
N ILE A 4 14.92 14.25 -27.38
CA ILE A 4 14.32 15.13 -26.39
C ILE A 4 14.07 16.45 -27.10
N ASP A 5 12.83 16.79 -27.35
CA ASP A 5 12.42 18.15 -27.72
C ASP A 5 12.40 19.01 -26.46
N LEU A 6 13.48 19.76 -26.28
CA LEU A 6 13.56 20.83 -25.31
C LEU A 6 12.72 22.01 -25.82
N LEU A 7 11.52 22.19 -25.26
CA LEU A 7 10.77 23.43 -25.39
C LEU A 7 11.44 24.46 -24.49
N SER A 8 12.13 25.37 -25.15
CA SER A 8 12.78 26.55 -24.60
C SER A 8 11.77 27.53 -24.02
N ALA A 9 11.72 27.63 -22.70
CA ALA A 9 11.14 28.77 -22.02
C ALA A 9 12.30 29.67 -21.55
N SER A 10 12.77 30.53 -22.44
CA SER A 10 13.70 31.61 -22.12
C SER A 10 12.92 32.71 -21.41
N ALA A 11 12.99 32.74 -20.08
CA ALA A 11 12.70 33.92 -19.30
C ALA A 11 14.05 34.58 -18.96
N MET A 12 14.44 35.59 -19.74
CA MET A 12 15.54 36.47 -19.42
C MET A 12 15.17 37.29 -18.18
N VAL A 13 15.83 36.98 -17.06
CA VAL A 13 15.90 37.91 -15.93
C VAL A 13 17.17 38.75 -16.08
N SER A 14 17.00 39.96 -16.50
CA SER A 14 18.07 40.99 -16.54
C SER A 14 18.35 41.41 -15.10
N VAL A 15 19.49 41.01 -14.54
CA VAL A 15 20.00 41.50 -13.26
C VAL A 15 20.67 42.85 -13.51
N ALA A 16 20.02 43.93 -13.12
CA ALA A 16 20.63 45.24 -13.03
C ALA A 16 21.45 45.31 -11.74
N ALA A 17 22.77 45.49 -11.88
CA ALA A 17 23.69 45.75 -10.78
C ALA A 17 23.48 47.17 -10.21
N MET A 18 23.22 47.28 -8.92
CA MET A 18 23.33 48.54 -8.18
C MET A 18 24.43 48.44 -7.11
N PRO A 19 25.18 49.50 -6.87
CA PRO A 19 26.38 49.46 -6.03
C PRO A 19 26.04 49.50 -4.55
N ALA A 20 26.86 48.77 -3.79
CA ALA A 20 26.85 48.75 -2.32
C ALA A 20 27.34 50.06 -1.71
N TYR A 21 26.55 50.62 -0.80
CA TYR A 21 27.04 51.62 0.17
C TYR A 21 27.22 50.95 1.54
N ALA A 22 28.43 50.94 2.01
CA ALA A 22 28.77 50.55 3.37
C ALA A 22 28.55 51.73 4.32
N GLN A 23 27.80 51.55 5.40
CA GLN A 23 27.83 52.45 6.54
C GLN A 23 28.15 51.67 7.82
N THR A 24 29.25 52.05 8.43
CA THR A 24 29.69 51.64 9.76
C THR A 24 28.96 52.43 10.84
N GLY A 25 28.33 51.73 11.79
CA GLY A 25 27.75 52.34 12.98
C GLY A 25 27.95 51.45 14.21
N SER A 26 28.57 52.06 15.20
CA SER A 26 29.12 51.50 16.43
C SER A 26 28.09 50.98 17.42
N VAL A 27 28.49 49.91 18.11
CA VAL A 27 27.80 49.19 19.19
C VAL A 27 27.84 50.00 20.50
N THR A 28 26.70 50.09 21.16
CA THR A 28 26.64 50.34 22.61
C THR A 28 25.79 49.26 23.27
N SER A 29 26.40 48.61 24.25
CA SER A 29 25.82 47.57 25.11
C SER A 29 24.78 48.12 26.09
N SER A 30 23.66 47.44 26.27
CA SER A 30 22.88 47.56 27.49
C SER A 30 22.27 46.18 27.88
N GLN A 31 22.28 45.98 29.18
CA GLN A 31 22.09 44.75 29.95
C GLN A 31 20.67 44.14 29.93
N ASN A 32 20.69 42.82 29.99
CA ASN A 32 19.76 41.89 30.61
C ASN A 32 18.41 42.34 31.15
N SER A 33 17.37 41.80 30.57
CA SER A 33 16.17 41.34 31.30
C SER A 33 15.71 40.03 30.65
N ALA A 34 15.45 39.04 31.49
CA ALA A 34 15.01 37.71 31.09
C ALA A 34 13.64 37.74 30.41
N PRO A 35 13.41 36.99 29.31
CA PRO A 35 12.10 36.89 28.72
C PRO A 35 11.27 35.79 29.44
N THR A 36 10.11 36.16 29.93
CA THR A 36 9.03 35.27 30.33
C THR A 36 8.48 34.56 29.08
N ASN A 37 8.57 33.24 29.04
CA ASN A 37 8.03 32.42 27.95
C ASN A 37 6.51 32.36 28.03
N GLY A 38 5.78 33.10 27.17
CA GLY A 38 4.37 32.90 26.90
C GLY A 38 4.19 31.90 25.76
N PRO A 39 3.18 31.01 25.78
CA PRO A 39 2.89 30.12 24.70
C PRO A 39 2.34 30.91 23.50
N GLY A 40 3.02 30.83 22.35
CA GLY A 40 2.56 31.46 21.13
C GLY A 40 3.60 32.24 20.31
N GLN A 41 4.81 32.44 20.80
CA GLN A 41 5.87 32.96 19.95
C GLN A 41 6.43 31.80 19.09
N GLU A 42 6.10 31.78 17.81
CA GLU A 42 7.00 31.17 16.84
C GLU A 42 8.32 31.97 16.95
N VAL A 43 9.30 31.34 17.53
CA VAL A 43 10.65 31.88 17.59
C VAL A 43 11.07 32.08 16.13
N GLY A 44 11.11 33.32 15.68
CA GLY A 44 11.84 33.71 14.48
C GLY A 44 13.19 33.01 14.57
N THR A 45 13.74 32.52 13.46
CA THR A 45 15.03 31.82 13.36
C THR A 45 16.08 32.39 14.29
N SER A 46 15.90 32.19 15.60
CA SER A 46 16.95 32.35 16.55
C SER A 46 17.93 31.25 16.21
N THR A 47 19.12 31.61 15.79
CA THR A 47 20.30 30.76 15.95
C THR A 47 20.17 30.17 17.35
N SER A 48 19.69 28.94 17.43
CA SER A 48 19.57 28.20 18.68
C SER A 48 20.95 28.33 19.35
N GLN A 49 20.97 28.83 20.58
CA GLN A 49 22.18 28.66 21.37
C GLN A 49 22.40 27.16 21.44
N ALA A 50 23.29 26.64 20.59
CA ALA A 50 23.79 25.31 20.71
C ALA A 50 24.34 25.23 22.14
N ASP A 51 23.85 24.28 22.93
CA ASP A 51 24.54 23.85 24.12
C ASP A 51 26.01 23.76 23.75
N ALA A 52 26.91 24.06 24.70
CA ALA A 52 28.36 24.05 24.49
C ALA A 52 28.91 22.76 23.84
N ARG A 53 28.05 21.80 23.52
CA ARG A 53 28.27 20.50 22.90
C ARG A 53 27.55 20.26 21.56
N GLY A 54 26.91 21.28 20.96
CA GLY A 54 26.44 21.21 19.56
C GLY A 54 25.07 20.57 19.29
N TYR A 55 24.24 20.33 20.32
CA TYR A 55 22.85 19.88 20.14
C TYR A 55 21.89 21.02 20.42
N ALA A 56 21.26 21.54 19.38
CA ALA A 56 20.17 22.48 19.49
C ALA A 56 18.94 21.80 20.13
N ASP A 57 18.24 22.49 21.03
CA ASP A 57 16.92 22.07 21.50
C ASP A 57 15.96 22.05 20.31
N ILE A 58 15.44 20.86 20.00
CA ILE A 58 14.49 20.70 18.91
C ILE A 58 13.13 21.17 19.39
N VAL A 59 12.60 22.19 18.76
CA VAL A 59 11.23 22.66 18.96
C VAL A 59 10.31 21.90 18.01
N ILE A 60 9.20 21.40 18.53
CA ILE A 60 8.19 20.64 17.80
C ILE A 60 6.80 21.28 17.92
N THR A 61 5.94 20.99 16.94
CA THR A 61 4.53 21.44 16.95
C THR A 61 3.55 20.27 17.10
N ALA A 62 4.06 19.17 17.65
CA ALA A 62 3.34 17.90 17.80
C ALA A 62 2.01 17.98 18.56
N GLN A 63 1.84 19.00 19.42
CA GLN A 63 0.62 19.26 20.19
C GLN A 63 -0.15 20.51 19.75
N ARG A 64 0.04 20.96 18.50
CA ARG A 64 -0.48 22.24 17.97
C ARG A 64 0.05 23.47 18.71
N GLN A 65 1.05 23.30 19.55
CA GLN A 65 1.80 24.33 20.27
C GLN A 65 3.28 24.11 20.06
N SER A 66 4.03 25.21 19.98
CA SER A 66 5.47 25.18 19.85
C SER A 66 6.11 24.87 21.21
N GLN A 67 6.75 23.71 21.34
CA GLN A 67 7.31 23.24 22.62
C GLN A 67 8.66 22.55 22.36
N ARG A 68 9.57 22.58 23.38
CA ARG A 68 10.79 21.80 23.28
C ARG A 68 10.49 20.29 23.32
N LEU A 69 11.20 19.50 22.53
CA LEU A 69 11.03 18.05 22.43
C LEU A 69 11.06 17.36 23.81
N GLN A 70 11.90 17.82 24.73
CA GLN A 70 12.07 17.22 26.04
C GLN A 70 10.93 17.55 27.01
N ASP A 71 10.19 18.63 26.78
CA ASP A 71 9.10 19.08 27.65
C ASP A 71 7.74 18.48 27.24
N VAL A 72 7.65 17.82 26.10
CA VAL A 72 6.39 17.28 25.60
C VAL A 72 6.14 15.87 26.14
N PRO A 73 5.06 15.63 26.92
CA PRO A 73 4.80 14.37 27.61
C PRO A 73 4.14 13.31 26.70
N ILE A 74 4.79 12.99 25.58
CA ILE A 74 4.40 11.93 24.65
C ILE A 74 5.66 11.29 24.04
N ALA A 75 5.52 10.06 23.51
CA ALA A 75 6.56 9.41 22.72
C ALA A 75 6.64 10.07 21.33
N VAL A 76 7.64 10.90 21.12
CA VAL A 76 7.88 11.60 19.85
C VAL A 76 9.35 11.61 19.50
N SER A 77 9.67 11.34 18.23
CA SER A 77 10.99 11.52 17.64
C SER A 77 10.94 12.67 16.65
N ALA A 78 11.93 13.54 16.68
CA ALA A 78 12.03 14.66 15.75
C ALA A 78 13.43 14.67 15.09
N PHE A 79 13.45 14.94 13.79
CA PHE A 79 14.66 15.02 12.98
C PHE A 79 14.72 16.38 12.32
N THR A 80 15.73 17.17 12.63
CA THR A 80 16.01 18.42 11.92
C THR A 80 16.62 18.15 10.54
N ALA A 81 16.64 19.14 9.66
CA ALA A 81 17.31 19.06 8.35
C ALA A 81 18.73 18.48 8.46
N GLU A 82 19.51 18.96 9.43
CA GLU A 82 20.87 18.51 9.68
C GLU A 82 20.94 17.05 10.12
N ASN A 83 20.03 16.61 11.00
CA ASN A 83 19.97 15.21 11.43
C ASN A 83 19.56 14.28 10.29
N LEU A 84 18.65 14.70 9.41
CA LEU A 84 18.27 13.95 8.21
C LEU A 84 19.48 13.77 7.28
N GLU A 85 20.23 14.84 7.05
CA GLU A 85 21.42 14.84 6.19
C GLU A 85 22.54 13.96 6.78
N ARG A 86 22.85 14.13 8.08
CA ARG A 86 23.88 13.37 8.80
C ARG A 86 23.57 11.87 8.88
N GLN A 87 22.32 11.47 8.95
CA GLN A 87 21.90 10.08 9.06
C GLN A 87 21.51 9.47 7.70
N GLN A 88 21.73 10.17 6.58
CA GLN A 88 21.31 9.73 5.24
C GLN A 88 19.81 9.40 5.13
N ILE A 89 18.98 10.11 5.89
CA ILE A 89 17.53 9.93 5.84
C ILE A 89 16.98 10.77 4.68
N VAL A 90 17.02 10.22 3.49
CA VAL A 90 16.61 10.92 2.26
C VAL A 90 15.15 10.68 1.88
N ASN A 91 14.53 9.64 2.45
CA ASN A 91 13.14 9.25 2.16
C ASN A 91 12.53 8.47 3.33
N PRO A 92 11.23 8.15 3.31
CA PRO A 92 10.56 7.40 4.37
C PRO A 92 11.10 6.00 4.63
N LEU A 93 11.64 5.32 3.60
CA LEU A 93 12.25 4.01 3.76
C LEU A 93 13.52 4.08 4.62
N ALA A 94 14.33 5.14 4.45
CA ALA A 94 15.48 5.40 5.30
C ALA A 94 15.05 5.82 6.72
N LEU A 95 13.99 6.63 6.84
CA LEU A 95 13.47 7.10 8.13
C LEU A 95 13.08 5.95 9.06
N GLN A 96 12.45 4.89 8.54
CA GLN A 96 12.08 3.73 9.38
C GLN A 96 13.28 3.07 10.07
N GLN A 97 14.47 3.11 9.46
CA GLN A 97 15.65 2.43 10.00
C GLN A 97 16.11 3.04 11.33
N THR A 98 15.86 4.32 11.52
CA THR A 98 16.32 5.11 12.67
C THR A 98 15.26 5.29 13.76
N LEU A 99 14.07 4.69 13.63
CA LEU A 99 12.95 4.86 14.55
C LEU A 99 12.64 3.55 15.29
N PRO A 100 12.38 3.59 16.62
CA PRO A 100 11.92 2.40 17.35
C PRO A 100 10.47 2.07 16.97
N ASN A 101 10.16 0.78 16.86
CA ASN A 101 8.81 0.27 16.55
C ASN A 101 8.11 0.89 15.33
N VAL A 102 8.88 1.38 14.36
CA VAL A 102 8.34 1.91 13.10
C VAL A 102 8.88 1.09 11.94
N THR A 103 7.98 0.59 11.09
CA THR A 103 8.30 -0.06 9.82
C THR A 103 7.57 0.64 8.70
N PHE A 104 8.16 0.65 7.51
CA PHE A 104 7.55 1.17 6.29
C PHE A 104 7.27 0.00 5.37
N THR A 105 6.02 -0.21 5.02
CA THR A 105 5.59 -1.36 4.24
C THR A 105 5.09 -0.90 2.88
N LYS A 106 5.65 -1.50 1.82
CA LYS A 106 5.12 -1.38 0.46
C LYS A 106 3.97 -2.38 0.30
N GLY A 107 2.91 -1.98 -0.38
CA GLY A 107 1.75 -2.82 -0.65
C GLY A 107 1.62 -3.20 -2.13
N GLN A 108 1.01 -4.34 -2.40
CA GLN A 108 0.75 -4.84 -3.76
C GLN A 108 -0.07 -3.87 -4.62
N PHE A 109 -0.98 -3.11 -3.99
CA PHE A 109 -1.95 -2.25 -4.69
C PHE A 109 -1.51 -0.78 -4.75
N ALA A 110 -0.21 -0.53 -4.91
CA ALA A 110 0.36 0.82 -4.97
C ALA A 110 0.03 1.68 -3.72
N THR A 111 0.00 1.06 -2.56
CA THR A 111 -0.18 1.71 -1.26
C THR A 111 1.07 1.55 -0.42
N ASN A 112 1.50 2.64 0.22
CA ASN A 112 2.61 2.61 1.16
C ASN A 112 2.15 3.19 2.50
N THR A 113 2.61 2.60 3.58
CA THR A 113 2.21 3.04 4.92
C THR A 113 3.32 2.82 5.94
N PHE A 114 3.30 3.65 6.98
CA PHE A 114 4.03 3.35 8.21
C PHE A 114 3.19 2.44 9.12
N THR A 115 3.84 1.43 9.64
CA THR A 115 3.34 0.64 10.77
C THR A 115 4.06 1.11 12.03
N ILE A 116 3.34 1.68 12.99
CA ILE A 116 3.88 2.20 14.24
C ILE A 116 3.37 1.32 15.39
N ARG A 117 4.28 0.74 16.19
CA ARG A 117 3.95 -0.15 17.31
C ARG A 117 3.05 -1.33 16.90
N GLY A 118 3.31 -1.90 15.70
CA GLY A 118 2.54 -3.02 15.14
C GLY A 118 1.16 -2.66 14.58
N ILE A 119 0.81 -1.37 14.53
CA ILE A 119 -0.44 -0.88 13.96
C ILE A 119 -0.12 -0.19 12.63
N GLY A 120 -0.59 -0.75 11.53
CA GLY A 120 -0.42 -0.23 10.18
C GLY A 120 -1.69 -0.38 9.35
N ASP A 121 -1.60 -0.10 8.06
CA ASP A 121 -2.73 -0.24 7.15
C ASP A 121 -2.86 -1.71 6.72
N LEU A 122 -3.58 -2.46 7.54
CA LEU A 122 -3.98 -3.83 7.23
C LEU A 122 -5.31 -3.86 6.45
N CYS A 123 -5.90 -2.71 6.18
CA CYS A 123 -7.13 -2.51 5.41
C CYS A 123 -6.78 -2.04 4.00
N VAL A 124 -7.28 -2.74 2.97
CA VAL A 124 -7.11 -2.40 1.56
C VAL A 124 -8.48 -2.15 0.92
N GLY A 125 -8.58 -1.09 0.13
CA GLY A 125 -9.80 -0.72 -0.57
C GLY A 125 -10.07 0.78 -0.55
N VAL A 126 -10.92 1.25 -1.46
CA VAL A 126 -11.17 2.69 -1.67
C VAL A 126 -11.78 3.39 -0.44
N THR A 127 -12.52 2.66 0.39
CA THR A 127 -13.17 3.18 1.59
C THR A 127 -12.33 3.02 2.85
N CYS A 128 -11.16 2.36 2.75
CA CYS A 128 -10.24 2.17 3.86
C CYS A 128 -9.51 3.47 4.21
N ASP A 129 -9.40 3.72 5.49
CA ASP A 129 -8.60 4.82 6.02
C ASP A 129 -7.22 4.34 6.47
N SER A 130 -6.24 5.23 6.52
CA SER A 130 -4.93 4.93 7.09
C SER A 130 -4.99 4.85 8.62
N ALA A 131 -4.17 4.01 9.24
CA ALA A 131 -3.99 3.95 10.68
C ALA A 131 -2.96 4.98 11.17
N THR A 132 -2.00 5.34 10.30
CA THR A 132 -0.99 6.38 10.53
C THR A 132 -1.39 7.66 9.82
N GLY A 133 -1.51 8.75 10.56
CA GLY A 133 -1.72 10.09 9.99
C GLY A 133 -0.45 10.57 9.28
N ILE A 134 -0.58 11.03 8.02
CA ILE A 134 0.51 11.67 7.29
C ILE A 134 0.11 13.13 7.06
N ALA A 135 0.98 14.06 7.45
CA ALA A 135 0.75 15.47 7.25
C ALA A 135 1.97 16.16 6.63
N LEU A 136 1.70 17.12 5.75
CA LEU A 136 2.68 18.08 5.23
C LEU A 136 2.29 19.47 5.72
N ASN A 137 3.12 20.08 6.55
CA ASN A 137 2.83 21.37 7.19
C ASN A 137 1.47 21.35 7.93
N GLU A 138 1.18 20.25 8.64
CA GLU A 138 -0.08 20.00 9.37
C GLU A 138 -1.31 19.74 8.50
N GLN A 139 -1.22 19.90 7.18
CA GLN A 139 -2.28 19.49 6.27
C GLN A 139 -2.25 17.96 6.10
N PRO A 140 -3.32 17.22 6.40
CA PRO A 140 -3.42 15.79 6.11
C PRO A 140 -3.30 15.53 4.60
N VAL A 141 -2.43 14.59 4.24
CA VAL A 141 -2.15 14.20 2.84
C VAL A 141 -2.21 12.69 2.67
N GLY A 142 -2.36 12.24 1.43
CA GLY A 142 -2.33 10.80 1.12
C GLY A 142 -0.93 10.19 1.27
N GLY A 143 -0.86 8.90 1.57
CA GLY A 143 0.40 8.19 1.77
C GLY A 143 1.36 8.19 0.57
N ARG A 144 0.92 8.54 -0.62
CA ARG A 144 1.79 8.62 -1.81
C ARG A 144 2.89 9.66 -1.72
N ILE A 145 2.69 10.73 -0.95
CA ILE A 145 3.76 11.71 -0.73
C ILE A 145 5.00 11.07 -0.08
N LEU A 146 4.83 9.92 0.57
CA LEU A 146 5.92 9.16 1.17
C LEU A 146 6.80 8.42 0.14
N GLU A 147 6.47 8.47 -1.14
CA GLU A 147 7.30 7.87 -2.19
C GLU A 147 8.37 8.83 -2.71
N GLY A 148 8.24 10.11 -2.39
CA GLY A 148 9.17 11.17 -2.75
C GLY A 148 10.41 11.24 -1.85
N GLU A 149 11.34 12.08 -2.26
CA GLU A 149 12.55 12.42 -1.51
C GLU A 149 12.29 13.59 -0.54
N PHE A 150 13.00 13.58 0.59
CA PHE A 150 12.99 14.70 1.52
C PHE A 150 13.96 15.80 1.01
N TYR A 151 13.43 17.01 0.84
CA TYR A 151 14.22 18.16 0.41
C TYR A 151 13.71 19.43 1.06
N ASP A 152 14.62 20.29 1.44
CA ASP A 152 14.35 21.58 2.08
C ASP A 152 13.33 21.46 3.22
N ILE A 153 13.54 20.44 4.07
CA ILE A 153 12.74 20.14 5.24
C ILE A 153 13.29 20.93 6.42
N GLU A 154 12.43 21.51 7.25
CA GLU A 154 12.81 22.09 8.54
C GLU A 154 12.98 20.99 9.57
N ARG A 155 11.98 20.10 9.67
CA ARG A 155 11.99 18.93 10.55
C ARG A 155 10.91 17.91 10.17
N ILE A 156 11.12 16.67 10.62
CA ILE A 156 10.11 15.61 10.59
C ILE A 156 9.79 15.20 12.02
N GLU A 157 8.52 15.23 12.37
CA GLU A 157 8.00 14.83 13.68
C GLU A 157 7.27 13.49 13.53
N VAL A 158 7.66 12.48 14.33
CA VAL A 158 7.01 11.16 14.35
C VAL A 158 6.43 10.92 15.74
N LEU A 159 5.13 11.10 15.87
CA LEU A 159 4.38 10.89 17.10
C LEU A 159 3.93 9.42 17.12
N ARG A 160 4.31 8.71 18.17
CA ARG A 160 3.96 7.30 18.34
C ARG A 160 2.83 7.15 19.35
N GLY A 161 1.86 6.31 19.01
CA GLY A 161 0.65 6.14 19.80
C GLY A 161 -0.52 7.01 19.33
N PRO A 162 -1.73 6.72 19.83
CA PRO A 162 -2.95 7.35 19.32
C PRO A 162 -2.96 8.87 19.50
N GLN A 163 -3.19 9.61 18.43
CA GLN A 163 -3.28 11.07 18.38
C GLN A 163 -4.70 11.55 18.04
N GLY A 164 -5.71 10.78 18.48
CA GLY A 164 -7.10 10.99 18.10
C GLY A 164 -7.72 12.31 18.57
N THR A 165 -7.18 13.01 19.57
CA THR A 165 -7.68 14.29 20.07
C THR A 165 -7.32 15.43 19.13
N LEU A 166 -6.06 15.68 18.89
CA LEU A 166 -5.60 16.83 18.10
C LEU A 166 -5.58 16.57 16.58
N PHE A 167 -5.12 15.39 16.16
CA PHE A 167 -5.06 15.03 14.73
C PHE A 167 -6.33 14.32 14.22
N GLY A 168 -7.16 13.84 15.14
CA GLY A 168 -8.49 13.31 14.85
C GLY A 168 -8.49 11.90 14.31
N ARG A 169 -9.29 11.67 13.24
CA ARG A 169 -9.40 10.37 12.59
C ARG A 169 -8.05 9.94 11.99
N ASN A 170 -7.87 8.62 11.80
CA ASN A 170 -6.73 8.08 11.06
C ASN A 170 -5.37 8.31 11.74
N ALA A 171 -5.35 8.43 13.05
CA ALA A 171 -4.15 8.58 13.86
C ALA A 171 -4.17 7.57 15.02
N THR A 172 -4.53 6.31 14.73
CA THR A 172 -4.60 5.24 15.73
C THR A 172 -3.23 4.67 16.08
N SER A 173 -2.30 4.66 15.14
CA SER A 173 -0.91 4.23 15.38
C SER A 173 0.01 5.40 15.75
N GLY A 174 -0.27 6.57 15.20
CA GLY A 174 0.56 7.76 15.34
C GLY A 174 0.40 8.72 14.17
N VAL A 175 1.31 9.69 14.11
CA VAL A 175 1.35 10.73 13.04
C VAL A 175 2.78 10.95 12.60
N VAL A 176 2.99 11.07 11.29
CA VAL A 176 4.22 11.56 10.67
C VAL A 176 3.92 12.92 10.08
N ASN A 177 4.49 13.97 10.66
CA ASN A 177 4.29 15.35 10.24
C ASN A 177 5.59 15.89 9.64
N ILE A 178 5.57 16.25 8.38
CA ILE A 178 6.70 16.78 7.64
C ILE A 178 6.54 18.30 7.59
N ILE A 179 7.44 19.03 8.25
CA ILE A 179 7.45 20.48 8.27
C ILE A 179 8.54 20.97 7.32
N THR A 180 8.17 21.80 6.37
CA THR A 180 9.09 22.34 5.36
C THR A 180 9.66 23.67 5.80
N ALA A 181 10.88 24.00 5.34
CA ALA A 181 11.51 25.25 5.67
C ALA A 181 10.71 26.45 5.13
N LYS A 182 10.58 27.49 5.97
CA LYS A 182 9.88 28.74 5.67
C LYS A 182 10.84 29.78 5.10
N PRO A 183 10.36 30.84 4.40
CA PRO A 183 11.15 31.99 4.03
C PRO A 183 11.75 32.70 5.25
N ASP A 184 13.05 33.04 5.15
CA ASP A 184 13.73 33.93 6.06
C ASP A 184 13.62 35.35 5.49
N LEU A 185 13.03 36.28 6.25
CA LEU A 185 12.78 37.65 5.79
C LEU A 185 14.02 38.55 5.94
N THR A 186 15.10 38.04 6.55
CA THR A 186 16.27 38.86 6.92
C THR A 186 17.44 38.72 5.96
N LYS A 187 17.53 37.58 5.23
CA LYS A 187 18.70 37.31 4.39
C LYS A 187 18.35 36.55 3.11
N ILE A 188 19.08 36.85 2.05
CA ILE A 188 19.12 36.01 0.84
C ILE A 188 19.96 34.77 1.17
N SER A 189 19.49 33.62 0.80
CA SER A 189 20.24 32.37 0.92
C SER A 189 19.93 31.41 -0.22
N ALA A 190 20.90 30.60 -0.59
CA ALA A 190 20.74 29.54 -1.60
C ALA A 190 21.55 28.31 -1.18
N ALA A 191 21.05 27.14 -1.51
CA ALA A 191 21.76 25.87 -1.35
C ALA A 191 21.49 24.95 -2.53
N GLY A 192 22.51 24.14 -2.87
CA GLY A 192 22.37 23.14 -3.91
C GLY A 192 23.22 21.91 -3.60
N GLU A 193 22.75 20.73 -4.03
CA GLU A 193 23.47 19.46 -3.94
C GLU A 193 23.34 18.73 -5.27
N PHE A 194 24.43 18.17 -5.76
CA PHE A 194 24.47 17.19 -6.82
C PHE A 194 25.05 15.88 -6.29
N GLU A 195 24.36 14.76 -6.56
CA GLU A 195 24.80 13.42 -6.18
C GLU A 195 24.86 12.54 -7.42
N TYR A 196 25.93 11.76 -7.54
CA TYR A 196 26.10 10.73 -8.54
C TYR A 196 26.47 9.39 -7.89
N GLY A 197 25.81 8.32 -8.27
CA GLY A 197 26.00 7.00 -7.69
C GLY A 197 25.85 5.85 -8.67
N ASN A 198 25.96 4.62 -8.15
CA ASN A 198 25.73 3.42 -8.93
C ASN A 198 24.29 3.38 -9.45
N TYR A 199 24.02 2.54 -10.47
CA TYR A 199 22.80 2.53 -11.27
C TYR A 199 22.57 3.84 -12.04
N ASP A 200 23.64 4.48 -12.46
CA ASP A 200 23.63 5.81 -13.12
C ASP A 200 22.76 6.85 -12.40
N SER A 201 22.73 6.76 -11.07
CA SER A 201 21.88 7.58 -10.23
C SER A 201 22.35 9.03 -10.22
N LYS A 202 21.49 9.94 -10.66
CA LYS A 202 21.74 11.40 -10.70
C LYS A 202 20.66 12.07 -9.86
N ARG A 203 21.08 12.76 -8.81
CA ARG A 203 20.17 13.51 -7.94
C ARG A 203 20.65 14.96 -7.82
N VAL A 204 19.71 15.87 -8.04
CA VAL A 204 19.94 17.32 -7.87
C VAL A 204 18.89 17.85 -6.91
N LYS A 205 19.28 18.59 -5.90
CA LYS A 205 18.37 19.38 -5.05
C LYS A 205 18.89 20.82 -4.96
N GLY A 206 17.96 21.75 -4.78
CA GLY A 206 18.33 23.13 -4.58
C GLY A 206 17.22 23.95 -3.92
N MET A 207 17.60 25.02 -3.30
CA MET A 207 16.68 26.02 -2.77
C MET A 207 17.23 27.44 -2.92
N ILE A 208 16.31 28.40 -3.01
CA ILE A 208 16.60 29.85 -2.97
C ILE A 208 15.60 30.50 -2.02
N ASN A 209 16.10 31.35 -1.13
CA ASN A 209 15.33 32.18 -0.22
C ASN A 209 15.56 33.66 -0.56
N LEU A 210 14.48 34.39 -0.78
CA LEU A 210 14.48 35.78 -1.19
C LEU A 210 13.56 36.60 -0.27
N PRO A 211 14.08 37.41 0.65
CA PRO A 211 13.31 38.49 1.27
C PRO A 211 12.98 39.54 0.19
N LEU A 212 11.70 39.78 -0.05
CA LEU A 212 11.25 40.80 -1.00
C LEU A 212 11.09 42.16 -0.34
N THR A 213 10.63 42.12 0.90
CA THR A 213 10.55 43.27 1.82
C THR A 213 10.84 42.78 3.23
N ASP A 214 10.89 43.70 4.21
CA ASP A 214 11.02 43.31 5.62
C ASP A 214 9.85 42.47 6.16
N THR A 215 8.74 42.37 5.42
CA THR A 215 7.53 41.66 5.81
C THR A 215 7.12 40.57 4.85
N ILE A 216 7.73 40.48 3.67
CA ILE A 216 7.39 39.48 2.63
C ILE A 216 8.62 38.75 2.16
N GLY A 217 8.60 37.46 2.21
CA GLY A 217 9.65 36.60 1.67
C GLY A 217 9.11 35.47 0.83
N VAL A 218 9.92 35.00 -0.11
CA VAL A 218 9.65 33.85 -0.97
C VAL A 218 10.78 32.84 -0.85
N ARG A 219 10.42 31.57 -0.73
CA ARG A 219 11.34 30.44 -0.77
C ARG A 219 10.89 29.45 -1.83
N VAL A 220 11.80 29.07 -2.71
CA VAL A 220 11.57 28.07 -3.76
C VAL A 220 12.58 26.95 -3.58
N ALA A 221 12.10 25.72 -3.59
CA ALA A 221 12.95 24.54 -3.49
C ALA A 221 12.48 23.44 -4.45
N GLY A 222 13.38 22.54 -4.83
CA GLY A 222 13.05 21.43 -5.69
C GLY A 222 14.11 20.36 -5.73
N TYR A 223 13.75 19.20 -6.27
CA TYR A 223 14.71 18.14 -6.59
C TYR A 223 14.35 17.45 -7.91
N TYR A 224 15.35 16.81 -8.48
CA TYR A 224 15.23 15.86 -9.60
C TYR A 224 16.04 14.62 -9.26
N LEU A 225 15.46 13.44 -9.50
CA LEU A 225 16.12 12.14 -9.36
C LEU A 225 15.89 11.32 -10.63
N ASN A 226 16.99 10.91 -11.26
CA ASN A 226 16.99 9.92 -12.31
C ASN A 226 17.96 8.81 -11.96
N ARG A 227 17.49 7.55 -12.04
CA ARG A 227 18.27 6.36 -11.68
C ARG A 227 17.80 5.16 -12.51
N ASP A 228 18.73 4.40 -13.04
CA ASP A 228 18.44 3.13 -13.72
C ASP A 228 17.83 2.10 -12.75
N GLY A 229 17.08 1.17 -13.32
CA GLY A 229 16.50 0.04 -12.60
C GLY A 229 17.56 -0.95 -12.12
N TYR A 230 17.29 -1.58 -10.98
CA TYR A 230 18.20 -2.56 -10.38
C TYR A 230 17.67 -4.00 -10.40
N ILE A 231 16.45 -4.23 -10.88
CA ILE A 231 15.92 -5.58 -11.12
C ILE A 231 16.23 -5.97 -12.56
N LYS A 232 17.07 -6.98 -12.72
CA LYS A 232 17.44 -7.47 -14.05
C LYS A 232 16.34 -8.37 -14.60
N ASN A 233 15.87 -8.09 -15.81
CA ASN A 233 14.95 -8.94 -16.55
C ASN A 233 15.72 -9.71 -17.62
N THR A 234 15.78 -11.02 -17.49
CA THR A 234 16.53 -11.88 -18.43
C THR A 234 15.76 -12.16 -19.71
N TYR A 235 14.45 -11.99 -19.77
CA TYR A 235 13.65 -12.17 -20.97
C TYR A 235 13.85 -11.04 -21.96
N THR A 236 13.74 -9.79 -21.49
CA THR A 236 13.90 -8.60 -22.33
C THR A 236 15.36 -8.12 -22.39
N ASN A 237 16.25 -8.68 -21.56
CA ASN A 237 17.63 -8.23 -21.36
C ASN A 237 17.71 -6.74 -20.96
N THR A 238 16.80 -6.28 -20.12
CA THR A 238 16.73 -4.93 -19.59
C THR A 238 16.76 -4.97 -18.05
N SER A 239 16.82 -3.80 -17.44
CA SER A 239 16.57 -3.65 -16.00
C SER A 239 15.40 -2.71 -15.79
N PHE A 240 14.65 -2.89 -14.69
CA PHE A 240 13.55 -2.03 -14.27
C PHE A 240 13.57 -1.79 -12.74
N ASP A 241 12.62 -1.07 -12.18
CA ASP A 241 12.58 -0.45 -10.87
C ASP A 241 13.51 0.78 -10.78
N GLY A 242 13.59 1.51 -11.90
CA GLY A 242 14.24 2.80 -11.99
C GLY A 242 13.45 3.91 -11.32
N ARG A 243 13.99 5.14 -11.43
CA ARG A 243 13.31 6.36 -10.97
C ARG A 243 13.53 7.48 -11.98
N ASP A 244 12.46 8.16 -12.34
CA ASP A 244 12.49 9.45 -13.05
C ASP A 244 11.43 10.35 -12.45
N MET A 245 11.86 11.19 -11.51
CA MET A 245 10.95 11.98 -10.72
C MET A 245 11.49 13.36 -10.38
N TYR A 246 10.58 14.33 -10.23
CA TYR A 246 10.92 15.67 -9.77
C TYR A 246 9.83 16.26 -8.91
N SER A 247 10.21 17.22 -8.09
CA SER A 247 9.28 17.99 -7.26
C SER A 247 9.74 19.43 -7.09
N PHE A 248 8.77 20.32 -6.98
CA PHE A 248 8.98 21.73 -6.68
C PHE A 248 8.05 22.18 -5.57
N ARG A 249 8.54 23.09 -4.74
CA ARG A 249 7.77 23.76 -3.70
C ARG A 249 8.10 25.24 -3.70
N GLY A 250 7.07 26.09 -3.71
CA GLY A 250 7.12 27.51 -3.49
C GLY A 250 6.41 27.88 -2.19
N THR A 251 7.02 28.71 -1.36
CA THR A 251 6.42 29.25 -0.13
C THR A 251 6.52 30.77 -0.18
N LEU A 252 5.38 31.44 0.00
CA LEU A 252 5.29 32.89 0.21
C LEU A 252 4.89 33.10 1.67
N SER A 253 5.69 33.86 2.41
CA SER A 253 5.37 34.28 3.78
C SER A 253 5.17 35.77 3.84
N TRP A 254 4.13 36.19 4.56
CA TRP A 254 3.79 37.59 4.81
C TRP A 254 3.57 37.81 6.30
N GLU A 255 4.38 38.71 6.89
CA GLU A 255 4.36 39.09 8.30
C GLU A 255 4.07 40.59 8.41
N PRO A 256 2.79 41.03 8.25
CA PRO A 256 2.42 42.45 8.28
C PRO A 256 2.67 43.10 9.64
N THR A 257 2.61 42.33 10.71
CA THR A 257 2.96 42.71 12.07
C THR A 257 3.73 41.58 12.77
N PRO A 258 4.44 41.85 13.87
CA PRO A 258 5.12 40.79 14.63
C PRO A 258 4.14 39.70 15.16
N ASP A 259 2.87 40.03 15.31
CA ASP A 259 1.83 39.14 15.82
C ASP A 259 1.05 38.41 14.72
N THR A 260 1.30 38.71 13.45
CA THR A 260 0.54 38.13 12.32
C THR A 260 1.47 37.50 11.30
N ARG A 261 1.18 36.25 10.94
CA ARG A 261 1.88 35.53 9.86
C ARG A 261 0.89 34.83 8.93
N VAL A 262 1.13 34.92 7.64
CA VAL A 262 0.40 34.20 6.60
C VAL A 262 1.40 33.50 5.68
N ASP A 263 1.29 32.16 5.55
CA ASP A 263 2.09 31.35 4.66
C ASP A 263 1.21 30.73 3.56
N LEU A 264 1.61 30.92 2.32
CA LEU A 264 1.04 30.24 1.15
C LEU A 264 2.07 29.26 0.60
N ILE A 265 1.73 27.97 0.57
CA ILE A 265 2.63 26.90 0.16
C ILE A 265 2.01 26.18 -1.04
N ALA A 266 2.77 26.06 -2.12
CA ALA A 266 2.39 25.27 -3.29
C ALA A 266 3.45 24.19 -3.54
N TYR A 267 3.01 22.93 -3.61
CA TYR A 267 3.83 21.76 -3.85
C TYR A 267 3.33 21.05 -5.11
N TYR A 268 4.27 20.62 -5.96
CA TYR A 268 4.03 19.82 -7.15
C TYR A 268 5.07 18.71 -7.24
N SER A 269 4.65 17.48 -7.53
CA SER A 269 5.54 16.38 -7.87
C SER A 269 5.01 15.56 -9.03
N LYS A 270 5.92 15.00 -9.79
CA LYS A 270 5.65 14.07 -10.89
C LYS A 270 6.69 12.97 -10.94
N GLU A 271 6.23 11.77 -11.21
CA GLU A 271 7.06 10.60 -11.49
C GLU A 271 6.53 9.89 -12.74
N ASP A 272 7.41 9.46 -13.65
CA ASP A 272 7.07 8.71 -14.87
C ASP A 272 8.21 7.74 -15.17
N ASP A 273 8.15 6.56 -14.63
CA ASP A 273 9.22 5.57 -14.68
C ASP A 273 8.71 4.11 -14.72
N ASP A 274 9.62 3.17 -14.55
CA ASP A 274 9.38 1.73 -14.53
C ASP A 274 9.44 1.12 -13.11
N ARG A 275 9.08 1.90 -12.09
CA ARG A 275 9.03 1.45 -10.68
C ARG A 275 8.22 0.18 -10.54
N SER A 276 8.80 -0.83 -9.89
CA SER A 276 8.12 -2.08 -9.59
C SER A 276 7.43 -2.05 -8.23
N ARG A 277 6.22 -2.58 -8.17
CA ARG A 277 5.48 -2.76 -6.91
C ARG A 277 5.99 -3.94 -6.10
N LEU A 278 6.57 -4.93 -6.74
CA LEU A 278 7.11 -6.14 -6.11
C LEU A 278 8.50 -6.45 -6.68
N GLN A 279 9.33 -7.13 -5.89
CA GLN A 279 10.68 -7.49 -6.32
C GLN A 279 10.76 -8.91 -6.85
N LYS A 280 10.02 -9.86 -6.25
CA LYS A 280 10.10 -11.28 -6.62
C LYS A 280 8.83 -12.00 -6.25
N GLN A 281 8.53 -13.08 -6.99
CA GLN A 281 7.52 -14.08 -6.64
C GLN A 281 8.18 -15.36 -6.17
N LEU A 282 7.61 -15.98 -5.15
CA LEU A 282 8.04 -17.27 -4.62
C LEU A 282 6.87 -18.26 -4.60
N CYS A 283 7.17 -19.51 -4.95
CA CYS A 283 6.19 -20.58 -5.05
C CYS A 283 6.85 -21.94 -4.80
N ASP A 284 6.34 -22.70 -3.86
CA ASP A 284 6.60 -24.15 -3.82
C ASP A 284 5.58 -24.80 -4.73
N ARG A 285 5.98 -25.06 -5.99
CA ARG A 285 5.06 -25.49 -7.06
C ARG A 285 4.34 -26.78 -6.70
N ASP A 286 3.01 -26.79 -6.86
CA ASP A 286 2.23 -28.03 -6.79
C ASP A 286 2.35 -28.82 -8.10
N PRO A 287 2.98 -30.00 -8.10
CA PRO A 287 3.11 -30.80 -9.32
C PRO A 287 1.76 -31.37 -9.80
N THR A 288 0.75 -31.43 -8.93
CA THR A 288 -0.59 -31.96 -9.29
C THR A 288 -1.44 -30.93 -10.05
N GLY A 289 -1.08 -29.66 -10.00
CA GLY A 289 -1.82 -28.57 -10.66
C GLY A 289 -3.05 -28.09 -9.94
N ILE A 290 -3.37 -28.61 -8.76
CA ILE A 290 -4.61 -28.28 -8.03
C ILE A 290 -4.49 -26.98 -7.27
N LEU A 291 -3.35 -26.73 -6.61
CA LEU A 291 -3.16 -25.53 -5.79
C LEU A 291 -2.36 -24.41 -6.45
N GLY A 292 -1.58 -24.69 -7.44
CA GLY A 292 -0.60 -23.78 -7.99
C GLY A 292 0.69 -23.75 -7.17
N CYS A 293 0.63 -23.23 -5.94
CA CYS A 293 1.70 -23.25 -4.94
C CYS A 293 1.22 -23.94 -3.66
N LEU A 294 2.08 -24.78 -3.09
CA LEU A 294 1.84 -25.46 -1.80
C LEU A 294 2.07 -24.50 -0.62
N PRO A 295 1.37 -24.66 0.49
CA PRO A 295 1.53 -23.83 1.70
C PRO A 295 2.72 -24.25 2.58
N THR A 296 3.74 -24.89 2.04
CA THR A 296 4.84 -25.54 2.79
C THR A 296 6.01 -24.58 3.02
N ARG A 297 6.51 -23.94 1.97
CA ARG A 297 7.70 -23.08 2.00
C ARG A 297 7.68 -22.03 0.90
N ARG A 298 8.56 -21.05 1.00
CA ARG A 298 8.86 -20.10 -0.07
C ARG A 298 10.02 -20.64 -0.90
N ALA A 299 9.74 -21.09 -2.12
CA ALA A 299 10.75 -21.60 -3.06
C ALA A 299 10.80 -20.71 -4.32
N PHE A 300 11.91 -20.75 -5.04
CA PHE A 300 12.06 -20.08 -6.34
C PHE A 300 11.44 -20.92 -7.47
N GLY A 301 10.15 -21.27 -7.31
CA GLY A 301 9.36 -21.93 -8.34
C GLY A 301 8.34 -20.95 -8.94
N THR A 302 7.65 -21.41 -9.97
CA THR A 302 6.48 -20.74 -10.58
C THR A 302 5.22 -21.48 -10.19
N PRO A 303 4.04 -20.82 -10.09
CA PRO A 303 2.81 -21.52 -9.84
C PRO A 303 2.50 -22.55 -10.96
N ASN A 304 1.81 -23.61 -10.67
CA ASN A 304 1.23 -24.43 -11.71
C ASN A 304 0.06 -23.68 -12.33
N ALA A 305 0.14 -23.35 -13.62
CA ALA A 305 -0.85 -22.55 -14.31
C ALA A 305 -2.24 -23.18 -14.36
N ASN A 306 -2.34 -24.50 -14.29
CA ASN A 306 -3.63 -25.20 -14.26
C ASN A 306 -4.49 -24.83 -13.03
N ALA A 307 -3.85 -24.37 -11.95
CA ALA A 307 -4.54 -23.88 -10.77
C ALA A 307 -4.91 -22.40 -10.86
N THR A 308 -4.36 -21.67 -11.84
CA THR A 308 -4.69 -20.27 -12.07
C THR A 308 -5.85 -20.13 -13.03
N LEU A 309 -6.65 -19.11 -12.85
CA LEU A 309 -7.77 -18.89 -13.75
C LEU A 309 -7.29 -18.64 -15.19
N GLY A 310 -6.26 -17.79 -15.36
CA GLY A 310 -5.68 -17.51 -16.68
C GLY A 310 -5.13 -18.77 -17.34
N GLY A 311 -4.27 -19.52 -16.66
CA GLY A 311 -3.67 -20.73 -17.21
C GLY A 311 -4.70 -21.85 -17.46
N ALA A 312 -5.68 -22.00 -16.58
CA ALA A 312 -6.74 -22.98 -16.75
C ALA A 312 -7.64 -22.68 -17.96
N THR A 313 -7.79 -21.41 -18.34
CA THR A 313 -8.60 -21.03 -19.51
C THR A 313 -7.85 -21.20 -20.83
N GLU A 314 -6.54 -21.18 -20.79
CA GLU A 314 -5.67 -21.59 -21.92
C GLU A 314 -5.66 -23.12 -22.07
N SER A 315 -5.99 -23.86 -21.02
CA SER A 315 -6.15 -25.31 -21.02
C SER A 315 -7.60 -25.69 -21.30
N ILE A 316 -7.79 -26.49 -22.31
CA ILE A 316 -9.08 -26.92 -22.83
C ILE A 316 -9.98 -27.62 -21.79
N GLN A 317 -9.44 -28.13 -20.68
CA GLN A 317 -10.15 -29.05 -19.79
C GLN A 317 -10.94 -28.42 -18.66
N GLY A 318 -10.63 -27.23 -18.22
CA GLY A 318 -11.40 -26.47 -17.23
C GLY A 318 -12.67 -25.85 -17.82
N LEU A 319 -12.71 -25.65 -19.12
CA LEU A 319 -13.76 -24.94 -19.84
C LEU A 319 -15.18 -25.55 -19.66
N PRO A 320 -15.38 -26.90 -19.68
CA PRO A 320 -16.72 -27.48 -19.46
C PRO A 320 -17.31 -27.14 -18.08
N LEU A 321 -16.48 -27.01 -17.05
CA LEU A 321 -16.95 -26.63 -15.71
C LEU A 321 -17.42 -25.18 -15.69
N PHE A 322 -16.68 -24.30 -16.36
CA PHE A 322 -17.07 -22.90 -16.54
C PHE A 322 -18.39 -22.76 -17.30
N LEU A 323 -18.54 -23.49 -18.41
CA LEU A 323 -19.75 -23.45 -19.22
C LEU A 323 -20.96 -23.91 -18.46
N ALA A 324 -20.82 -24.98 -17.69
CA ALA A 324 -21.90 -25.52 -16.89
C ALA A 324 -22.31 -24.56 -15.76
N ASP A 325 -21.37 -23.99 -15.05
CA ASP A 325 -21.66 -23.06 -13.94
C ASP A 325 -22.15 -21.68 -14.47
N ALA A 326 -21.60 -21.17 -15.54
CA ALA A 326 -22.01 -19.90 -16.15
C ALA A 326 -23.41 -19.90 -16.73
N SER A 327 -23.93 -21.09 -17.16
CA SER A 327 -25.26 -21.22 -17.78
C SER A 327 -26.40 -21.44 -16.78
N VAL A 328 -26.10 -21.58 -15.48
CA VAL A 328 -27.07 -21.94 -14.47
C VAL A 328 -27.14 -20.95 -13.33
N THR A 329 -28.18 -20.13 -13.28
CA THR A 329 -28.51 -19.25 -12.15
C THR A 329 -29.25 -20.05 -11.08
N LEU A 330 -28.55 -20.54 -10.04
CA LEU A 330 -29.19 -21.39 -9.05
C LEU A 330 -28.91 -20.97 -7.61
N PRO A 331 -29.91 -21.14 -6.73
CA PRO A 331 -29.70 -20.97 -5.30
C PRO A 331 -28.64 -21.96 -4.79
N THR A 332 -27.72 -21.47 -4.01
CA THR A 332 -26.49 -22.13 -3.57
C THR A 332 -26.66 -23.40 -2.72
N SER A 333 -27.89 -23.76 -2.33
CA SER A 333 -28.16 -24.86 -1.41
C SER A 333 -29.26 -25.82 -1.90
N ASN A 334 -29.62 -25.78 -3.17
CA ASN A 334 -30.77 -26.56 -3.67
C ASN A 334 -30.32 -27.90 -4.29
N ALA A 335 -30.82 -29.00 -3.77
CA ALA A 335 -30.58 -30.33 -4.34
C ALA A 335 -31.08 -30.48 -5.80
N ALA A 336 -32.07 -29.69 -6.22
CA ALA A 336 -32.53 -29.60 -7.60
C ALA A 336 -31.48 -29.01 -8.58
N TYR A 337 -30.43 -28.40 -8.07
CA TYR A 337 -29.30 -27.86 -8.87
C TYR A 337 -28.60 -28.97 -9.66
N VAL A 338 -28.38 -30.13 -9.05
CA VAL A 338 -27.62 -31.23 -9.65
C VAL A 338 -28.20 -31.70 -11.00
N PRO A 339 -29.50 -32.02 -11.12
CA PRO A 339 -30.06 -32.44 -12.41
C PRO A 339 -29.95 -31.34 -13.48
N THR A 340 -30.22 -30.10 -13.11
CA THR A 340 -30.19 -28.96 -14.05
C THR A 340 -28.77 -28.71 -14.52
N PHE A 341 -27.78 -28.73 -13.61
CA PHE A 341 -26.36 -28.58 -13.93
C PHE A 341 -25.88 -29.68 -14.90
N LEU A 342 -26.22 -30.94 -14.64
CA LEU A 342 -25.85 -32.06 -15.49
C LEU A 342 -26.53 -31.99 -16.86
N ALA A 343 -27.78 -31.54 -16.95
CA ALA A 343 -28.48 -31.35 -18.20
C ALA A 343 -27.84 -30.24 -19.05
N THR A 344 -27.47 -29.11 -18.41
CA THR A 344 -26.78 -28.02 -19.07
C THR A 344 -25.40 -28.46 -19.59
N LEU A 345 -24.62 -29.16 -18.78
CA LEU A 345 -23.32 -29.71 -19.18
C LEU A 345 -23.45 -30.66 -20.37
N ALA A 346 -24.44 -31.54 -20.36
CA ALA A 346 -24.70 -32.47 -21.47
C ALA A 346 -25.09 -31.72 -22.75
N GLY A 347 -25.94 -30.69 -22.66
CA GLY A 347 -26.38 -29.87 -23.78
C GLY A 347 -25.26 -29.02 -24.42
N THR A 348 -24.23 -28.62 -23.67
CA THR A 348 -23.10 -27.83 -24.18
C THR A 348 -22.00 -28.72 -24.80
N ARG A 349 -21.89 -29.98 -24.48
CA ARG A 349 -20.84 -30.90 -24.99
C ARG A 349 -20.69 -30.93 -26.52
N PRO A 350 -21.76 -31.00 -27.33
CA PRO A 350 -21.63 -31.03 -28.79
C PRO A 350 -20.97 -29.77 -29.35
N LEU A 351 -21.21 -28.62 -28.71
CA LEU A 351 -20.58 -27.33 -29.12
C LEU A 351 -19.11 -27.25 -28.74
N LEU A 352 -18.69 -28.04 -27.77
CA LEU A 352 -17.33 -28.14 -27.29
C LEU A 352 -16.47 -29.13 -28.09
N ALA A 353 -17.09 -30.05 -28.81
CA ALA A 353 -16.39 -31.12 -29.53
C ALA A 353 -15.31 -30.60 -30.52
N PRO A 354 -15.55 -29.51 -31.28
CA PRO A 354 -14.53 -28.96 -32.17
C PRO A 354 -13.27 -28.45 -31.44
N PHE A 355 -13.39 -28.13 -30.17
CA PHE A 355 -12.29 -27.67 -29.31
C PHE A 355 -11.64 -28.83 -28.54
N GLY A 356 -11.92 -30.08 -28.88
CA GLY A 356 -11.40 -31.25 -28.16
C GLY A 356 -12.04 -31.47 -26.79
N LEU A 357 -13.16 -30.81 -26.51
CA LEU A 357 -13.84 -30.79 -25.20
C LEU A 357 -15.07 -31.69 -25.14
N GLY A 358 -15.28 -32.52 -26.14
CA GLY A 358 -16.42 -33.47 -26.17
C GLY A 358 -16.35 -34.58 -25.12
N SER A 359 -15.19 -34.92 -24.65
CA SER A 359 -14.97 -35.84 -23.52
C SER A 359 -14.20 -35.09 -22.44
N ILE A 360 -14.77 -34.95 -21.27
CA ILE A 360 -14.09 -34.42 -20.11
C ILE A 360 -13.09 -35.47 -19.67
N GLY A 361 -11.81 -35.18 -19.78
CA GLY A 361 -10.74 -36.09 -19.38
C GLY A 361 -10.67 -36.35 -17.86
N SER A 362 -9.77 -37.19 -17.45
CA SER A 362 -9.60 -37.64 -16.06
C SER A 362 -9.57 -36.51 -15.05
N PRO A 363 -10.18 -36.67 -13.88
CA PRO A 363 -10.05 -35.70 -12.80
C PRO A 363 -8.62 -35.65 -12.30
N GLY A 364 -8.22 -34.47 -12.03
CA GLY A 364 -6.95 -34.22 -11.39
C GLY A 364 -5.81 -33.99 -12.32
N ILE A 365 -5.95 -34.15 -13.63
CA ILE A 365 -4.83 -33.76 -14.49
C ILE A 365 -5.33 -33.27 -15.84
N PRO A 366 -5.01 -32.04 -16.19
CA PRO A 366 -5.09 -31.62 -17.55
C PRO A 366 -4.10 -32.44 -18.40
N ALA A 367 -4.57 -33.06 -19.46
CA ALA A 367 -3.70 -33.58 -20.49
C ALA A 367 -3.02 -32.45 -21.29
N THR A 368 -3.27 -31.19 -20.94
CA THR A 368 -2.64 -30.02 -21.53
C THR A 368 -1.39 -29.66 -20.78
N PRO A 369 -0.34 -29.22 -21.47
CA PRO A 369 0.85 -28.73 -20.80
C PRO A 369 0.50 -27.51 -19.96
N ASP A 370 1.00 -27.49 -18.74
CA ASP A 370 0.96 -26.34 -17.86
C ASP A 370 1.67 -25.16 -18.52
N ALA A 371 1.00 -24.01 -18.68
CA ALA A 371 1.52 -22.83 -19.34
C ALA A 371 2.83 -22.32 -18.73
N PHE A 372 3.07 -22.60 -17.43
CA PHE A 372 4.30 -22.23 -16.73
C PHE A 372 5.24 -23.42 -16.47
N ALA A 373 5.04 -24.57 -17.15
CA ALA A 373 5.90 -25.75 -16.96
C ALA A 373 7.37 -25.47 -17.21
N ASN A 374 7.67 -24.63 -18.18
CA ASN A 374 9.01 -24.24 -18.59
C ASN A 374 9.39 -22.82 -18.15
N ALA A 375 8.55 -22.14 -17.37
CA ALA A 375 8.86 -20.81 -16.87
C ALA A 375 10.00 -20.88 -15.84
N ILE A 376 10.96 -19.98 -15.97
CA ILE A 376 12.18 -19.96 -15.16
C ILE A 376 12.03 -18.90 -14.08
N ASN A 377 12.16 -19.30 -12.83
CA ASN A 377 12.30 -18.37 -11.69
C ASN A 377 13.72 -18.48 -11.12
N ILE A 378 14.59 -17.55 -11.49
CA ILE A 378 16.00 -17.54 -11.10
C ILE A 378 16.11 -17.37 -9.58
N PRO A 379 16.95 -18.17 -8.87
CA PRO A 379 17.08 -18.10 -7.40
C PRO A 379 17.90 -16.88 -6.93
N ASP A 380 17.47 -15.71 -7.33
CA ASP A 380 18.01 -14.39 -7.00
C ASP A 380 16.88 -13.37 -6.89
N PHE A 381 16.90 -12.56 -5.82
CA PHE A 381 15.85 -11.55 -5.57
C PHE A 381 15.91 -10.34 -6.51
N ARG A 382 17.00 -10.17 -7.24
CA ARG A 382 17.24 -9.05 -8.18
C ARG A 382 17.13 -9.44 -9.65
N THR A 383 16.78 -10.69 -9.93
CA THR A 383 16.68 -11.18 -11.29
C THR A 383 15.34 -11.87 -11.52
N VAL A 384 14.65 -11.46 -12.57
CA VAL A 384 13.34 -12.00 -12.96
C VAL A 384 13.34 -12.38 -14.44
N THR A 385 12.30 -13.12 -14.84
CA THR A 385 12.02 -13.44 -16.24
C THR A 385 10.57 -13.05 -16.50
N ALA A 386 10.35 -11.83 -17.01
CA ALA A 386 9.03 -11.23 -17.17
C ALA A 386 8.85 -10.70 -18.60
N ASP A 387 7.68 -10.88 -19.19
CA ASP A 387 7.37 -10.42 -20.55
C ASP A 387 6.65 -9.07 -20.57
N TYR A 388 6.20 -8.57 -19.39
CA TYR A 388 5.58 -7.27 -19.25
C TYR A 388 6.43 -6.35 -18.36
N LEU A 389 6.81 -5.17 -18.87
CA LEU A 389 7.58 -4.18 -18.11
C LEU A 389 6.64 -3.28 -17.31
N PRO A 390 6.93 -3.00 -16.04
CA PRO A 390 6.11 -2.12 -15.22
C PRO A 390 6.13 -0.67 -15.74
N THR A 391 5.07 0.07 -15.45
CA THR A 391 5.01 1.52 -15.62
C THR A 391 4.47 2.14 -14.34
N TRP A 392 5.00 3.31 -13.99
CA TRP A 392 4.58 4.04 -12.82
C TRP A 392 4.48 5.53 -13.13
N LYS A 393 3.26 6.07 -13.06
CA LYS A 393 3.01 7.48 -13.34
C LYS A 393 2.20 8.08 -12.21
N THR A 394 2.77 9.07 -11.54
CA THR A 394 2.10 9.84 -10.49
C THR A 394 2.20 11.33 -10.71
N GLU A 395 1.21 12.05 -10.24
CA GLU A 395 1.17 13.52 -10.21
C GLU A 395 0.48 13.95 -8.92
N ASP A 396 1.18 14.70 -8.08
CA ASP A 396 0.65 15.23 -6.83
C ASP A 396 0.74 16.76 -6.79
N GLN A 397 -0.35 17.40 -6.37
CA GLN A 397 -0.48 18.84 -6.20
C GLN A 397 -1.04 19.11 -4.81
N ILE A 398 -0.36 19.97 -4.04
CA ILE A 398 -0.80 20.33 -2.69
C ILE A 398 -0.68 21.84 -2.55
N TYR A 399 -1.74 22.47 -2.09
CA TYR A 399 -1.80 23.89 -1.78
C TYR A 399 -2.22 24.05 -0.33
N THR A 400 -1.46 24.83 0.44
CA THR A 400 -1.69 25.07 1.85
C THR A 400 -1.69 26.56 2.13
N LEU A 401 -2.70 27.07 2.81
CA LEU A 401 -2.75 28.39 3.43
C LEU A 401 -2.67 28.18 4.93
N LYS A 402 -1.72 28.82 5.57
CA LYS A 402 -1.65 28.95 7.04
C LYS A 402 -1.74 30.41 7.41
N ALA A 403 -2.54 30.75 8.40
CA ALA A 403 -2.62 32.09 8.95
C ALA A 403 -2.61 31.99 10.49
N TYR A 404 -1.86 32.86 11.11
CA TYR A 404 -1.71 32.94 12.56
C TYR A 404 -1.82 34.39 12.99
N HIS A 405 -2.54 34.63 14.07
CA HIS A 405 -2.56 35.95 14.71
C HIS A 405 -2.63 35.82 16.24
N ASN A 406 -1.79 36.57 16.93
CA ASN A 406 -1.72 36.64 18.38
C ASN A 406 -2.39 37.94 18.87
N PHE A 407 -3.46 37.82 19.65
CA PHE A 407 -4.18 38.91 20.29
C PHE A 407 -3.71 39.15 21.74
N GLY A 408 -2.48 38.83 22.06
CA GLY A 408 -1.88 38.84 23.40
C GLY A 408 -2.05 37.48 24.11
N ASN A 409 -3.06 37.33 24.98
CA ASN A 409 -3.26 36.04 25.68
C ASN A 409 -4.10 35.04 24.93
N ILE A 410 -4.50 35.32 23.69
CA ILE A 410 -5.27 34.45 22.82
C ILE A 410 -4.62 34.45 21.45
N ALA A 411 -4.28 33.28 20.93
CA ALA A 411 -3.82 33.09 19.55
C ALA A 411 -4.89 32.36 18.72
N VAL A 412 -4.94 32.72 17.45
CA VAL A 412 -5.84 32.08 16.47
C VAL A 412 -5.03 31.57 15.31
N SER A 413 -5.20 30.30 14.99
CA SER A 413 -4.55 29.64 13.85
C SER A 413 -5.61 29.11 12.87
N LEU A 414 -5.36 29.34 11.58
CA LEU A 414 -6.13 28.80 10.46
C LEU A 414 -5.22 27.99 9.56
N THR A 415 -5.61 26.79 9.21
CA THR A 415 -4.99 26.01 8.14
C THR A 415 -6.06 25.60 7.12
N ALA A 416 -5.90 25.98 5.86
CA ALA A 416 -6.75 25.54 4.77
C ALA A 416 -5.91 24.87 3.68
N GLY A 417 -6.42 23.79 3.11
CA GLY A 417 -5.65 23.00 2.18
C GLY A 417 -6.47 22.37 1.07
N HIS A 418 -5.84 22.25 -0.09
CA HIS A 418 -6.32 21.46 -1.21
C HIS A 418 -5.23 20.53 -1.69
N SER A 419 -5.57 19.28 -1.97
CA SER A 419 -4.66 18.33 -2.62
C SER A 419 -5.34 17.59 -3.77
N ARG A 420 -4.56 17.26 -4.79
CA ARG A 420 -4.92 16.33 -5.86
C ARG A 420 -3.80 15.33 -6.05
N SER A 421 -4.16 14.06 -6.20
CA SER A 421 -3.22 12.96 -6.42
C SER A 421 -3.73 12.05 -7.50
N LYS A 422 -2.89 11.79 -8.52
CA LYS A 422 -3.17 10.87 -9.62
C LYS A 422 -2.19 9.72 -9.61
N LEU A 423 -2.66 8.55 -9.96
CA LEU A 423 -1.86 7.33 -10.14
C LEU A 423 -2.31 6.61 -11.41
N ASN A 424 -1.35 6.10 -12.16
CA ASN A 424 -1.55 5.10 -13.20
C ASN A 424 -0.31 4.20 -13.22
N ALA A 425 -0.47 2.98 -12.72
CA ALA A 425 0.63 2.03 -12.57
C ALA A 425 0.23 0.67 -13.13
N THR A 426 1.16 0.05 -13.86
CA THR A 426 1.01 -1.33 -14.36
C THR A 426 2.16 -2.18 -13.88
N SER A 427 1.97 -3.49 -13.76
CA SER A 427 3.06 -4.45 -13.56
C SER A 427 2.70 -5.81 -14.11
N ASP A 428 3.74 -6.60 -14.37
CA ASP A 428 3.59 -8.03 -14.59
C ASP A 428 2.97 -8.67 -13.34
N TYR A 429 1.92 -9.47 -13.54
CA TYR A 429 1.14 -10.00 -12.42
C TYR A 429 1.81 -11.22 -11.79
N ASN A 430 2.51 -12.04 -12.57
CA ASN A 430 3.10 -13.30 -12.11
C ASN A 430 4.61 -13.43 -12.31
N LEU A 431 5.28 -12.42 -12.88
CA LEU A 431 6.72 -12.41 -13.17
C LEU A 431 7.21 -13.70 -13.86
N ALA A 432 6.43 -14.20 -14.80
CA ALA A 432 6.69 -15.44 -15.52
C ALA A 432 6.22 -15.30 -16.98
N VAL A 433 6.91 -15.96 -17.89
CA VAL A 433 6.55 -15.99 -19.31
C VAL A 433 5.72 -17.23 -19.60
N SER A 434 4.51 -17.04 -20.11
CA SER A 434 3.64 -18.15 -20.53
C SER A 434 4.23 -18.89 -21.73
N GLY A 435 4.25 -20.21 -21.68
CA GLY A 435 4.69 -21.07 -22.79
C GLY A 435 3.61 -21.35 -23.85
N LEU A 436 2.36 -20.96 -23.60
CA LEU A 436 1.24 -21.26 -24.50
C LEU A 436 0.87 -20.06 -25.38
N GLY A 437 0.27 -19.03 -24.84
CA GLY A 437 -0.13 -17.85 -25.61
C GLY A 437 -0.84 -18.19 -26.90
N ALA A 438 -0.40 -17.61 -28.02
CA ALA A 438 -0.97 -17.85 -29.35
C ALA A 438 -0.82 -19.31 -29.86
N ASN A 439 0.09 -20.07 -29.28
CA ASN A 439 0.28 -21.49 -29.60
C ASN A 439 -0.70 -22.42 -28.87
N ALA A 440 -1.55 -21.91 -28.01
CA ALA A 440 -2.57 -22.73 -27.34
C ALA A 440 -3.50 -23.38 -28.39
N PRO A 441 -3.79 -24.69 -28.27
CA PRO A 441 -4.57 -25.42 -29.26
C PRO A 441 -5.96 -24.83 -29.56
N GLY A 442 -6.55 -24.14 -28.58
CA GLY A 442 -7.84 -23.48 -28.73
C GLY A 442 -7.86 -22.40 -29.81
N PHE A 443 -6.76 -21.69 -30.04
CA PHE A 443 -6.67 -20.64 -31.08
C PHE A 443 -6.56 -21.23 -32.47
N ALA A 444 -5.86 -22.35 -32.65
CA ALA A 444 -5.86 -23.07 -33.92
C ALA A 444 -7.26 -23.61 -34.27
N THR A 445 -7.99 -24.10 -33.25
CA THR A 445 -9.40 -24.52 -33.42
C THR A 445 -10.29 -23.31 -33.74
N LEU A 446 -10.10 -22.20 -33.05
CA LEU A 446 -10.87 -20.96 -33.30
C LEU A 446 -10.64 -20.43 -34.71
N GLU A 447 -9.40 -20.49 -35.22
CA GLU A 447 -9.09 -20.17 -36.63
C GLU A 447 -9.84 -21.09 -37.58
N ALA A 448 -9.82 -22.40 -37.32
CA ALA A 448 -10.49 -23.38 -38.17
C ALA A 448 -12.03 -23.18 -38.20
N VAL A 449 -12.67 -22.88 -37.08
CA VAL A 449 -14.16 -22.75 -37.04
C VAL A 449 -14.64 -21.32 -37.30
N GLY A 450 -13.79 -20.30 -37.09
CA GLY A 450 -14.16 -18.89 -37.20
C GLY A 450 -13.73 -18.20 -38.50
N ASN A 451 -12.84 -18.82 -39.29
CA ASN A 451 -12.38 -18.26 -40.56
C ASN A 451 -13.31 -18.67 -41.73
N PRO A 452 -13.92 -17.68 -42.42
CA PRO A 452 -14.81 -17.97 -43.58
C PRO A 452 -14.17 -18.80 -44.70
N ALA A 453 -12.84 -18.79 -44.81
CA ALA A 453 -12.12 -19.59 -45.82
C ALA A 453 -11.92 -21.05 -45.40
N SER A 454 -12.24 -21.41 -44.19
CA SER A 454 -12.08 -22.78 -43.65
C SER A 454 -13.25 -23.66 -44.01
N PRO A 455 -13.03 -24.96 -44.39
CA PRO A 455 -14.11 -25.92 -44.59
C PRO A 455 -14.89 -26.25 -43.33
N LEU A 456 -14.38 -25.92 -42.16
CA LEU A 456 -15.01 -26.10 -40.86
C LEU A 456 -15.74 -24.86 -40.35
N TYR A 457 -15.86 -23.81 -41.19
CA TYR A 457 -16.41 -22.53 -40.83
C TYR A 457 -17.83 -22.64 -40.18
N ASN A 458 -17.96 -21.97 -39.03
CA ASN A 458 -19.23 -21.80 -38.35
C ASN A 458 -19.38 -20.28 -38.00
N PRO A 459 -20.40 -19.60 -38.58
CA PRO A 459 -20.57 -18.17 -38.38
C PRO A 459 -20.70 -17.77 -36.91
N LEU A 460 -21.11 -18.69 -36.01
CA LEU A 460 -21.18 -18.47 -34.57
C LEU A 460 -19.83 -18.00 -33.97
N PHE A 461 -18.71 -18.47 -34.50
CA PHE A 461 -17.38 -18.15 -33.97
C PHE A 461 -16.65 -17.05 -34.75
N ALA A 462 -17.24 -16.53 -35.81
CA ALA A 462 -16.56 -15.55 -36.67
C ALA A 462 -16.20 -14.24 -35.92
N GLY A 463 -17.13 -13.70 -35.13
CA GLY A 463 -16.88 -12.50 -34.32
C GLY A 463 -15.80 -12.72 -33.27
N LEU A 464 -15.82 -13.87 -32.60
CA LEU A 464 -14.80 -14.25 -31.61
C LEU A 464 -13.41 -14.36 -32.24
N ARG A 465 -13.32 -15.05 -33.38
CA ARG A 465 -12.07 -15.16 -34.18
C ARG A 465 -11.54 -13.78 -34.56
N ASN A 466 -12.40 -12.90 -35.08
CA ASN A 466 -11.99 -11.59 -35.56
C ASN A 466 -11.56 -10.66 -34.41
N ALA A 467 -12.11 -10.83 -33.22
CA ALA A 467 -11.70 -10.04 -32.05
C ALA A 467 -10.36 -10.53 -31.48
N LEU A 468 -10.18 -11.85 -31.34
CA LEU A 468 -9.01 -12.40 -30.65
C LEU A 468 -7.81 -12.65 -31.56
N ILE A 469 -8.03 -13.13 -32.78
CA ILE A 469 -6.96 -13.49 -33.71
C ILE A 469 -7.25 -12.95 -35.14
N PRO A 470 -7.40 -11.61 -35.29
CA PRO A 470 -7.76 -11.01 -36.58
C PRO A 470 -6.82 -11.41 -37.75
N ASN A 471 -5.56 -11.63 -37.45
CA ASN A 471 -4.52 -12.02 -38.41
C ASN A 471 -4.15 -13.51 -38.32
N GLY A 472 -5.02 -14.34 -37.74
CA GLY A 472 -4.74 -15.74 -37.39
C GLY A 472 -3.80 -15.89 -36.20
N PRO A 473 -3.61 -17.11 -35.62
CA PRO A 473 -2.75 -17.35 -34.47
C PRO A 473 -1.30 -16.86 -34.64
N ALA A 474 -0.75 -17.02 -35.88
CA ALA A 474 0.59 -16.54 -36.18
C ALA A 474 0.76 -15.02 -36.08
N GLY A 475 -0.32 -14.26 -36.19
CA GLY A 475 -0.37 -12.80 -35.98
C GLY A 475 -0.47 -12.38 -34.52
N GLY A 476 -0.48 -13.33 -33.58
CA GLY A 476 -0.65 -13.12 -32.16
C GLY A 476 -2.12 -13.09 -31.74
N VAL A 477 -2.34 -13.17 -30.42
CA VAL A 477 -3.67 -13.04 -29.80
C VAL A 477 -3.82 -11.65 -29.22
N CYS A 478 -4.92 -10.98 -29.58
CA CYS A 478 -5.22 -9.63 -29.11
C CYS A 478 -5.73 -9.68 -27.67
N GLN A 479 -5.25 -8.77 -26.85
CA GLN A 479 -5.51 -8.71 -25.42
C GLN A 479 -6.15 -7.39 -25.02
N SER A 480 -7.14 -7.45 -24.16
CA SER A 480 -7.95 -6.29 -23.76
C SER A 480 -7.17 -5.22 -23.05
N ASN A 481 -7.46 -3.98 -23.40
CA ASN A 481 -7.22 -2.83 -22.54
C ASN A 481 -8.45 -2.62 -21.65
N GLY A 482 -8.24 -2.31 -20.37
CA GLY A 482 -9.32 -2.00 -19.42
C GLY A 482 -10.02 -0.67 -19.70
N GLY A 483 -10.69 -0.55 -20.84
CA GLY A 483 -11.43 0.63 -21.25
C GLY A 483 -12.66 0.90 -20.37
N PRO A 484 -13.27 2.10 -20.45
CA PRO A 484 -14.36 2.53 -19.58
C PRO A 484 -15.62 1.66 -19.74
N ASN A 485 -15.85 1.13 -20.94
CA ASN A 485 -17.06 0.35 -21.26
C ASN A 485 -16.97 -1.12 -20.82
N GLY A 486 -15.79 -1.62 -20.42
CA GLY A 486 -15.58 -2.99 -19.99
C GLY A 486 -15.72 -4.05 -21.08
N VAL A 487 -15.72 -3.66 -22.35
CA VAL A 487 -15.88 -4.58 -23.50
C VAL A 487 -14.54 -5.11 -24.03
N GLY A 488 -13.44 -4.45 -23.70
CA GLY A 488 -12.09 -4.86 -24.05
C GLY A 488 -11.90 -5.17 -25.53
N VAL A 489 -11.19 -6.25 -25.83
CA VAL A 489 -10.90 -6.72 -27.19
C VAL A 489 -12.16 -6.86 -28.06
N TYR A 490 -13.30 -7.20 -27.47
CA TYR A 490 -14.58 -7.37 -28.16
C TYR A 490 -15.21 -6.04 -28.61
N GLY A 491 -14.76 -4.91 -28.05
CA GLY A 491 -15.10 -3.57 -28.50
C GLY A 491 -13.97 -2.86 -29.25
N GLY A 492 -12.89 -3.57 -29.58
CA GLY A 492 -11.70 -2.99 -30.22
C GLY A 492 -10.75 -2.27 -29.23
N GLU A 493 -11.01 -2.34 -27.92
CA GLU A 493 -10.15 -1.78 -26.87
C GLU A 493 -9.04 -2.78 -26.56
N THR A 494 -7.93 -2.74 -27.28
CA THR A 494 -6.80 -3.66 -27.13
C THR A 494 -5.49 -2.94 -26.80
N ILE A 495 -4.62 -3.59 -26.01
CA ILE A 495 -3.23 -3.16 -25.81
C ILE A 495 -2.31 -3.63 -26.94
N GLY A 496 -2.76 -4.58 -27.78
CA GLY A 496 -2.03 -5.18 -28.88
C GLY A 496 -2.34 -6.66 -29.03
N CYS A 497 -1.70 -7.29 -30.02
CA CYS A 497 -1.78 -8.73 -30.26
C CYS A 497 -0.38 -9.33 -30.09
N PHE A 498 -0.24 -10.38 -29.27
CA PHE A 498 1.03 -10.91 -28.81
C PHE A 498 1.12 -12.42 -29.00
N ALA A 499 2.34 -12.91 -29.17
CA ALA A 499 2.59 -14.35 -29.27
C ALA A 499 2.47 -15.02 -27.89
N GLN A 500 2.85 -14.33 -26.80
CA GLN A 500 2.71 -14.76 -25.41
C GLN A 500 1.47 -14.14 -24.75
N SER A 501 0.97 -14.77 -23.71
CA SER A 501 -0.03 -14.19 -22.80
C SER A 501 0.66 -13.20 -21.87
N LEU A 502 0.33 -11.93 -21.97
CA LEU A 502 0.86 -10.91 -21.04
C LEU A 502 -0.03 -10.87 -19.78
N ASP A 503 0.43 -11.50 -18.72
CA ASP A 503 -0.25 -11.44 -17.44
C ASP A 503 0.09 -10.12 -16.73
N PHE A 504 -0.82 -9.16 -16.75
CA PHE A 504 -0.55 -7.86 -16.17
C PHE A 504 -1.73 -7.33 -15.33
N ASP A 505 -1.41 -6.43 -14.42
CA ASP A 505 -2.41 -5.68 -13.69
C ASP A 505 -2.19 -4.16 -13.83
N ARG A 506 -3.24 -3.40 -13.56
CA ARG A 506 -3.20 -1.94 -13.58
C ARG A 506 -3.96 -1.36 -12.40
N SER A 507 -3.38 -0.33 -11.79
CA SER A 507 -4.01 0.50 -10.76
C SER A 507 -4.13 1.94 -11.25
N VAL A 508 -5.34 2.50 -11.21
CA VAL A 508 -5.60 3.91 -11.55
C VAL A 508 -6.35 4.56 -10.40
N ALA A 509 -6.04 5.81 -10.12
CA ALA A 509 -6.80 6.64 -9.18
C ALA A 509 -6.62 8.14 -9.48
N ASP A 510 -7.68 8.94 -9.35
CA ASP A 510 -7.65 10.41 -9.29
C ASP A 510 -8.43 10.84 -8.04
N SER A 511 -7.73 11.42 -7.08
CA SER A 511 -8.31 11.84 -5.80
C SER A 511 -8.05 13.32 -5.54
N LYS A 512 -9.02 13.98 -4.94
CA LYS A 512 -8.96 15.38 -4.53
C LYS A 512 -9.43 15.49 -3.09
N SER A 513 -8.79 16.34 -2.31
CA SER A 513 -9.26 16.66 -0.97
C SER A 513 -9.20 18.16 -0.69
N TRP A 514 -10.07 18.61 0.19
CA TRP A 514 -10.12 19.95 0.76
C TRP A 514 -10.21 19.82 2.26
N MET A 515 -9.50 20.64 2.98
CA MET A 515 -9.60 20.73 4.42
C MET A 515 -9.58 22.18 4.88
N GLY A 516 -10.20 22.43 6.01
CA GLY A 516 -10.10 23.68 6.75
C GLY A 516 -10.11 23.37 8.24
N GLU A 517 -9.13 23.88 8.97
CA GLU A 517 -9.01 23.78 10.42
C GLU A 517 -8.81 25.17 11.00
N VAL A 518 -9.52 25.43 12.08
CA VAL A 518 -9.35 26.64 12.90
C VAL A 518 -9.15 26.18 14.35
N HIS A 519 -8.18 26.76 15.05
CA HIS A 519 -8.09 26.60 16.48
C HIS A 519 -7.70 27.91 17.18
N VAL A 520 -8.07 27.97 18.44
CA VAL A 520 -7.81 29.10 19.34
C VAL A 520 -7.12 28.53 20.57
N ASP A 521 -6.02 29.06 20.94
CA ASP A 521 -5.28 28.71 22.16
C ASP A 521 -5.08 29.93 23.07
N SER A 522 -5.08 29.66 24.38
CA SER A 522 -4.87 30.69 25.40
C SER A 522 -3.49 30.59 26.03
N SER A 523 -3.00 31.73 26.52
CA SER A 523 -1.73 31.88 27.26
C SER A 523 -1.93 32.79 28.48
N PHE A 524 -2.83 32.42 29.37
CA PHE A 524 -3.08 33.16 30.58
C PHE A 524 -2.01 32.87 31.64
N ASP A 525 -1.71 33.84 32.48
CA ASP A 525 -0.76 33.72 33.60
C ASP A 525 -1.28 32.85 34.76
N GLY A 526 -2.46 32.30 34.67
CA GLY A 526 -3.10 31.48 35.72
C GLY A 526 -2.86 29.99 35.55
N MET A 527 -3.38 29.22 36.50
CA MET A 527 -3.32 27.76 36.49
C MET A 527 -4.00 27.11 35.29
N PHE A 528 -4.86 27.81 34.58
CA PHE A 528 -5.71 27.25 33.52
C PHE A 528 -5.46 27.89 32.17
N ASN A 529 -5.18 27.03 31.18
CA ASN A 529 -5.16 27.36 29.77
C ASN A 529 -5.98 26.37 28.95
N PHE A 530 -6.31 26.70 27.70
CA PHE A 530 -7.10 25.86 26.83
C PHE A 530 -6.67 25.97 25.36
N LEU A 531 -7.03 24.93 24.60
CA LEU A 531 -7.05 24.92 23.15
C LEU A 531 -8.43 24.44 22.69
N LEU A 532 -9.07 25.15 21.76
CA LEU A 532 -10.34 24.76 21.13
C LEU A 532 -10.22 24.84 19.62
N GLY A 533 -10.73 23.84 18.93
CA GLY A 533 -10.65 23.84 17.47
C GLY A 533 -11.72 23.03 16.77
N GLY A 534 -11.79 23.25 15.47
CA GLY A 534 -12.67 22.53 14.56
C GLY A 534 -12.02 22.29 13.22
N ILE A 535 -12.25 21.11 12.64
CA ILE A 535 -11.77 20.74 11.32
C ILE A 535 -12.92 20.23 10.46
N TYR A 536 -12.90 20.56 9.18
CA TYR A 536 -13.73 19.97 8.15
C TYR A 536 -12.85 19.44 7.02
N THR A 537 -13.14 18.22 6.55
CA THR A 537 -12.44 17.59 5.42
C THR A 537 -13.46 17.02 4.44
N LYS A 538 -13.29 17.33 3.18
CA LYS A 538 -14.01 16.71 2.07
C LYS A 538 -13.01 16.05 1.12
N ALA A 539 -13.19 14.75 0.86
CA ALA A 539 -12.41 14.04 -0.14
C ALA A 539 -13.32 13.43 -1.21
N VAL A 540 -12.87 13.50 -2.45
CA VAL A 540 -13.56 12.91 -3.61
C VAL A 540 -12.50 12.16 -4.40
N ALA A 541 -12.73 10.87 -4.64
CA ALA A 541 -11.92 10.10 -5.56
C ALA A 541 -12.81 9.61 -6.72
N ARG A 542 -12.26 9.63 -7.91
CA ARG A 542 -12.93 9.22 -9.14
C ARG A 542 -12.05 8.27 -9.92
N ASP A 543 -12.67 7.46 -10.76
CA ASP A 543 -11.97 6.56 -11.67
C ASP A 543 -10.94 5.68 -10.96
N ILE A 544 -11.27 5.21 -9.75
CA ILE A 544 -10.43 4.25 -9.03
C ILE A 544 -10.67 2.90 -9.67
N ASP A 545 -9.65 2.38 -10.32
CA ASP A 545 -9.73 1.18 -11.13
C ASP A 545 -8.54 0.25 -10.84
N TYR A 546 -8.84 -1.00 -10.59
CA TYR A 546 -7.87 -2.09 -10.54
C TYR A 546 -8.34 -3.22 -11.43
N TYR A 547 -7.55 -3.59 -12.42
CA TYR A 547 -7.87 -4.74 -13.24
C TYR A 547 -6.66 -5.66 -13.44
N VAL A 548 -6.96 -6.93 -13.72
CA VAL A 548 -6.01 -7.98 -14.04
C VAL A 548 -6.48 -8.65 -15.31
N ASN A 549 -5.59 -8.79 -16.26
CA ASN A 549 -5.91 -9.43 -17.52
C ASN A 549 -4.81 -10.33 -18.04
N ASN A 550 -5.21 -11.30 -18.84
CA ASN A 550 -4.38 -12.14 -19.70
C ASN A 550 -5.21 -12.68 -20.86
N ILE A 551 -4.53 -13.25 -21.85
CA ILE A 551 -5.17 -13.84 -23.06
C ILE A 551 -6.20 -14.89 -22.68
N GLY A 552 -5.93 -15.70 -21.65
CA GLY A 552 -6.84 -16.76 -21.22
C GLY A 552 -8.18 -16.21 -20.72
N LEU A 553 -8.19 -15.06 -20.04
CA LEU A 553 -9.44 -14.41 -19.58
C LEU A 553 -10.22 -13.85 -20.76
N ASP A 554 -9.55 -13.20 -21.72
CA ASP A 554 -10.19 -12.72 -22.94
C ASP A 554 -10.82 -13.88 -23.74
N TYR A 555 -10.08 -14.97 -23.93
CA TYR A 555 -10.53 -16.17 -24.62
C TYR A 555 -11.73 -16.82 -23.92
N LEU A 556 -11.64 -17.02 -22.62
CA LEU A 556 -12.72 -17.60 -21.81
C LEU A 556 -14.01 -16.80 -21.94
N SER A 557 -13.93 -15.49 -21.72
CA SER A 557 -15.10 -14.60 -21.79
C SER A 557 -15.83 -14.73 -23.13
N GLY A 558 -15.09 -14.75 -24.24
CA GLY A 558 -15.66 -14.90 -25.56
C GLY A 558 -16.20 -16.30 -25.84
N LEU A 559 -15.44 -17.34 -25.52
CA LEU A 559 -15.85 -18.70 -25.82
C LEU A 559 -17.07 -19.13 -24.99
N VAL A 560 -17.05 -18.88 -23.68
CA VAL A 560 -18.17 -19.19 -22.78
C VAL A 560 -19.38 -18.35 -23.16
N GLY A 561 -19.20 -17.05 -23.43
CA GLY A 561 -20.30 -16.18 -23.87
C GLY A 561 -20.93 -16.65 -25.18
N THR A 562 -20.12 -17.01 -26.17
CA THR A 562 -20.58 -17.50 -27.49
C THR A 562 -21.37 -18.83 -27.36
N ILE A 563 -20.84 -19.79 -26.63
CA ILE A 563 -21.50 -21.10 -26.46
C ILE A 563 -22.76 -20.96 -25.61
N SER A 564 -22.75 -20.19 -24.54
CA SER A 564 -23.95 -19.94 -23.73
C SER A 564 -25.00 -19.17 -24.52
N GLY A 565 -24.58 -18.19 -25.34
CA GLY A 565 -25.47 -17.48 -26.26
C GLY A 565 -26.11 -18.42 -27.30
N ALA A 566 -25.35 -19.36 -27.87
CA ALA A 566 -25.88 -20.37 -28.77
C ALA A 566 -26.91 -21.27 -28.07
N GLY A 567 -26.69 -21.67 -26.83
CA GLY A 567 -27.65 -22.38 -26.01
C GLY A 567 -28.96 -21.60 -25.78
N ALA A 568 -28.92 -20.28 -25.84
CA ALA A 568 -30.06 -19.37 -25.78
C ALA A 568 -30.62 -19.00 -27.18
N GLY A 569 -30.16 -19.66 -28.24
CA GLY A 569 -30.66 -19.50 -29.62
C GLY A 569 -30.02 -18.40 -30.44
N ARG A 570 -28.91 -17.83 -29.97
CA ARG A 570 -28.14 -16.83 -30.72
C ARG A 570 -27.33 -17.51 -31.83
N THR A 571 -27.19 -16.80 -32.96
CA THR A 571 -26.49 -17.31 -34.14
C THR A 571 -25.15 -16.59 -34.40
N THR A 572 -24.84 -15.59 -33.61
CA THR A 572 -23.59 -14.79 -33.69
C THR A 572 -22.78 -14.95 -32.40
N SER A 573 -21.49 -14.59 -32.48
CA SER A 573 -20.62 -14.58 -31.31
C SER A 573 -21.15 -13.65 -30.22
N SER A 574 -20.89 -14.03 -28.98
CA SER A 574 -21.16 -13.22 -27.81
C SER A 574 -20.02 -13.36 -26.79
N PHE A 575 -19.97 -12.51 -25.81
CA PHE A 575 -19.00 -12.63 -24.72
C PHE A 575 -19.67 -12.34 -23.36
N LEU A 576 -19.07 -12.85 -22.31
CA LEU A 576 -19.47 -12.49 -20.94
C LEU A 576 -19.06 -11.04 -20.68
N ALA A 577 -19.66 -10.39 -19.70
CA ALA A 577 -19.43 -8.98 -19.36
C ALA A 577 -17.97 -8.56 -19.47
N SER A 578 -17.27 -8.06 -18.52
CA SER A 578 -15.84 -7.73 -18.68
C SER A 578 -15.01 -8.98 -18.99
N PRO A 579 -14.21 -8.99 -20.09
CA PRO A 579 -13.34 -10.11 -20.44
C PRO A 579 -12.08 -10.18 -19.53
N PHE A 580 -12.07 -9.46 -18.45
CA PHE A 580 -10.98 -9.37 -17.49
C PHE A 580 -11.56 -9.14 -16.09
N PHE A 581 -10.77 -9.45 -15.05
CA PHE A 581 -11.16 -9.08 -13.69
C PHE A 581 -11.04 -7.56 -13.51
N ARG A 582 -12.06 -6.95 -12.91
CA ARG A 582 -12.06 -5.52 -12.63
C ARG A 582 -12.76 -5.22 -11.31
N SER A 583 -12.11 -4.42 -10.47
CA SER A 583 -12.72 -3.78 -9.31
C SER A 583 -12.58 -2.28 -9.48
N ASN A 584 -13.70 -1.59 -9.76
CA ASN A 584 -13.64 -0.17 -9.94
C ASN A 584 -14.71 0.58 -9.14
N SER A 585 -14.35 1.83 -8.79
CA SER A 585 -15.21 2.77 -8.12
C SER A 585 -15.16 4.07 -8.92
N ASP A 586 -16.24 4.41 -9.59
CA ASP A 586 -16.32 5.66 -10.35
C ASP A 586 -16.49 6.89 -9.45
N ARG A 587 -16.92 6.67 -8.19
CA ARG A 587 -17.14 7.72 -7.22
C ARG A 587 -16.96 7.22 -5.79
N PHE A 588 -16.06 7.85 -5.07
CA PHE A 588 -15.96 7.79 -3.62
C PHE A 588 -16.02 9.20 -3.06
N GLU A 589 -16.79 9.40 -2.01
CA GLU A 589 -16.88 10.68 -1.28
C GLU A 589 -16.75 10.45 0.21
N LEU A 590 -16.01 11.34 0.82
CA LEU A 590 -15.89 11.47 2.27
C LEU A 590 -16.23 12.90 2.67
N ASP A 591 -17.16 13.03 3.61
CA ASP A 591 -17.41 14.26 4.37
C ASP A 591 -17.13 13.98 5.86
N SER A 592 -16.18 14.69 6.42
CA SER A 592 -15.74 14.50 7.81
C SER A 592 -15.63 15.83 8.53
N TYR A 593 -16.14 15.90 9.76
CA TYR A 593 -15.86 17.02 10.64
C TYR A 593 -15.50 16.54 12.05
N GLY A 594 -14.69 17.34 12.72
CA GLY A 594 -14.32 17.12 14.11
C GLY A 594 -14.30 18.43 14.89
N ILE A 595 -14.79 18.39 16.12
CA ILE A 595 -14.69 19.48 17.09
C ILE A 595 -13.88 18.95 18.25
N PHE A 596 -12.84 19.67 18.67
CA PHE A 596 -11.91 19.22 19.69
C PHE A 596 -11.51 20.34 20.62
N GLY A 597 -11.05 19.95 21.81
CA GLY A 597 -10.48 20.90 22.74
C GLY A 597 -9.64 20.20 23.81
N GLU A 598 -8.74 20.96 24.38
CA GLU A 598 -7.90 20.57 25.49
C GLU A 598 -7.94 21.63 26.59
N ALA A 599 -7.88 21.17 27.82
CA ALA A 599 -7.76 21.98 29.03
C ALA A 599 -6.43 21.64 29.70
N TYR A 600 -5.65 22.65 29.99
CA TYR A 600 -4.35 22.54 30.64
C TYR A 600 -4.45 23.11 32.05
N PHE A 601 -4.08 22.31 33.06
CA PHE A 601 -4.04 22.69 34.45
C PHE A 601 -2.62 22.60 34.96
N GLU A 602 -1.97 23.73 35.15
CA GLU A 602 -0.63 23.86 35.72
C GLU A 602 -0.75 24.14 37.21
N PHE A 603 -0.70 23.08 38.05
CA PHE A 603 -0.89 23.20 39.51
C PHE A 603 0.28 23.93 40.17
N ASN A 604 1.46 23.78 39.58
CA ASN A 604 2.69 24.50 39.94
C ASN A 604 3.69 24.29 38.75
N ASP A 605 4.88 24.82 38.88
CA ASP A 605 5.94 24.77 37.83
C ASP A 605 6.37 23.33 37.49
N GLN A 606 5.99 22.32 38.29
CA GLN A 606 6.41 20.94 38.11
C GLN A 606 5.27 20.00 37.67
N LEU A 607 4.04 20.29 38.07
CA LEU A 607 2.91 19.35 37.88
C LEU A 607 1.85 19.96 36.96
N LYS A 608 1.63 19.28 35.83
CA LYS A 608 0.63 19.65 34.84
C LYS A 608 -0.31 18.50 34.52
N LEU A 609 -1.59 18.79 34.36
CA LEU A 609 -2.63 17.87 33.89
C LEU A 609 -3.23 18.42 32.61
N THR A 610 -3.20 17.59 31.55
CA THR A 610 -3.88 17.87 30.28
C THR A 610 -5.08 16.97 30.12
N LEU A 611 -6.25 17.54 29.84
CA LEU A 611 -7.48 16.81 29.53
C LEU A 611 -7.97 17.22 28.15
N GLY A 612 -8.11 16.27 27.24
CA GLY A 612 -8.55 16.52 25.88
C GLY A 612 -9.73 15.66 25.46
N ALA A 613 -10.63 16.23 24.66
CA ALA A 613 -11.76 15.54 24.07
C ALA A 613 -11.99 15.98 22.63
N ARG A 614 -12.50 15.06 21.81
CA ARG A 614 -12.90 15.33 20.43
C ARG A 614 -14.11 14.51 20.03
N TYR A 615 -15.02 15.15 19.33
CA TYR A 615 -16.11 14.50 18.61
C TYR A 615 -15.77 14.43 17.12
N ASN A 616 -15.90 13.24 16.53
CA ASN A 616 -15.69 12.97 15.12
C ASN A 616 -16.99 12.51 14.49
N ASN A 617 -17.26 12.94 13.23
CA ASN A 617 -18.37 12.47 12.40
C ASN A 617 -17.91 12.29 10.97
N ASP A 618 -17.99 11.07 10.47
CA ASP A 618 -17.56 10.69 9.13
C ASP A 618 -18.73 10.12 8.34
N LYS A 619 -18.93 10.61 7.13
CA LYS A 619 -19.86 10.08 6.16
C LYS A 619 -19.08 9.63 4.94
N LYS A 620 -19.30 8.39 4.51
CA LYS A 620 -18.71 7.84 3.30
C LYS A 620 -19.80 7.41 2.35
N TYR A 621 -19.59 7.69 1.07
CA TYR A 621 -20.37 7.21 -0.06
C TYR A 621 -19.45 6.56 -1.06
N VAL A 622 -19.84 5.43 -1.62
CA VAL A 622 -19.13 4.77 -2.72
C VAL A 622 -20.14 4.28 -3.75
N ARG A 623 -19.78 4.43 -5.00
CA ARG A 623 -20.40 3.76 -6.13
C ARG A 623 -19.30 2.89 -6.78
N ALA A 624 -19.48 1.58 -6.67
CA ALA A 624 -18.47 0.61 -7.06
C ALA A 624 -19.09 -0.59 -7.78
N ARG A 625 -18.27 -1.32 -8.53
CA ARG A 625 -18.60 -2.61 -9.12
C ARG A 625 -17.38 -3.52 -9.10
N THR A 626 -17.64 -4.83 -9.07
CA THR A 626 -16.63 -5.85 -9.29
C THR A 626 -17.12 -6.75 -10.41
N THR A 627 -16.34 -6.86 -11.46
CA THR A 627 -16.68 -7.67 -12.64
C THR A 627 -15.70 -8.80 -12.80
N PHE A 628 -16.19 -9.93 -13.23
CA PHE A 628 -15.38 -11.11 -13.43
C PHE A 628 -16.05 -12.06 -14.44
N ALA A 629 -15.23 -12.75 -15.25
CA ALA A 629 -15.72 -13.63 -16.31
C ALA A 629 -16.57 -14.82 -15.82
N ASN A 630 -16.51 -15.16 -14.53
CA ASN A 630 -17.34 -16.20 -13.93
C ASN A 630 -18.66 -15.68 -13.32
N ALA A 631 -18.96 -14.37 -13.42
CA ALA A 631 -20.28 -13.89 -13.02
C ALA A 631 -21.36 -14.55 -13.87
N LEU A 632 -22.34 -15.13 -13.20
CA LEU A 632 -23.52 -15.70 -13.88
C LEU A 632 -24.32 -14.57 -14.48
N LEU A 633 -24.26 -14.46 -15.78
CA LEU A 633 -24.99 -13.42 -16.52
C LEU A 633 -26.28 -14.01 -17.09
N PRO A 634 -27.37 -13.24 -17.09
CA PRO A 634 -28.58 -13.65 -17.77
C PRO A 634 -28.30 -13.72 -19.28
N VAL A 635 -28.03 -14.91 -19.78
CA VAL A 635 -27.89 -15.15 -21.22
C VAL A 635 -29.22 -14.90 -21.91
N GLY A 636 -29.23 -14.09 -22.98
CA GLY A 636 -30.44 -13.76 -23.71
C GLY A 636 -31.14 -12.50 -23.24
N THR A 637 -30.50 -11.65 -22.44
CA THR A 637 -30.99 -10.30 -22.16
C THR A 637 -31.04 -9.46 -23.43
N THR A 638 -31.88 -8.42 -23.43
CA THR A 638 -32.05 -7.52 -24.58
C THR A 638 -30.90 -6.56 -24.77
N ASP A 639 -29.96 -6.52 -23.82
CA ASP A 639 -28.82 -5.64 -23.87
C ASP A 639 -27.81 -6.11 -24.88
N ALA A 640 -27.66 -5.32 -25.92
CA ALA A 640 -26.74 -5.58 -27.00
C ALA A 640 -25.32 -5.22 -26.57
N ASN A 641 -24.40 -6.18 -26.70
CA ASN A 641 -22.99 -5.84 -26.74
C ASN A 641 -22.68 -5.27 -28.12
N PRO A 642 -22.20 -4.02 -28.25
CA PRO A 642 -21.97 -3.41 -29.55
C PRO A 642 -20.90 -4.09 -30.40
N ALA A 643 -20.02 -4.89 -29.77
CA ALA A 643 -19.01 -5.67 -30.49
C ALA A 643 -19.56 -6.87 -31.23
N PHE A 644 -20.73 -7.37 -30.84
CA PHE A 644 -21.30 -8.59 -31.38
C PHE A 644 -22.80 -8.46 -31.67
N ASP A 645 -23.22 -7.40 -32.30
CA ASP A 645 -24.58 -7.22 -32.84
C ASP A 645 -25.70 -7.92 -32.02
N GLY A 646 -25.84 -7.50 -30.78
CA GLY A 646 -26.79 -8.08 -29.83
C GLY A 646 -26.31 -9.35 -29.10
N GLY A 647 -25.02 -9.65 -29.17
CA GLY A 647 -24.45 -10.91 -28.67
C GLY A 647 -23.78 -10.86 -27.31
N GLY A 648 -23.83 -9.81 -26.54
CA GLY A 648 -23.24 -9.79 -25.21
C GLY A 648 -24.12 -10.45 -24.17
N ALA A 649 -23.52 -11.17 -23.21
CA ALA A 649 -24.16 -11.47 -21.94
C ALA A 649 -23.85 -10.30 -21.01
N ASP A 650 -24.87 -9.66 -20.48
CA ASP A 650 -24.75 -8.52 -19.61
C ASP A 650 -25.19 -8.88 -18.19
N PHE A 651 -24.59 -8.21 -17.24
CA PHE A 651 -24.93 -8.35 -15.83
C PHE A 651 -26.13 -7.45 -15.45
N ASP A 652 -26.27 -6.34 -16.13
CA ASP A 652 -27.38 -5.40 -15.96
C ASP A 652 -28.16 -5.29 -17.28
N ALA A 653 -29.35 -5.85 -17.29
CA ALA A 653 -30.26 -5.81 -18.42
C ALA A 653 -30.68 -4.39 -18.85
N THR A 654 -30.44 -3.37 -18.04
CA THR A 654 -30.78 -1.97 -18.33
C THR A 654 -29.62 -1.14 -18.90
N ILE A 655 -28.39 -1.67 -18.80
CA ILE A 655 -27.17 -0.96 -19.20
C ILE A 655 -26.30 -1.89 -20.07
N PRO A 656 -26.37 -1.76 -21.41
CA PRO A 656 -25.67 -2.66 -22.33
C PRO A 656 -24.16 -2.74 -22.06
N GLY A 657 -23.61 -3.95 -22.01
CA GLY A 657 -22.20 -4.25 -21.86
C GLY A 657 -21.55 -3.77 -20.56
N ILE A 658 -22.34 -3.40 -19.55
CA ILE A 658 -21.85 -2.83 -18.30
C ILE A 658 -22.40 -3.59 -17.09
N GLN A 659 -21.50 -4.03 -16.20
CA GLN A 659 -21.87 -4.62 -14.91
C GLN A 659 -22.57 -3.58 -14.02
N PRO A 660 -23.56 -4.01 -13.20
CA PRO A 660 -24.33 -3.08 -12.39
C PRO A 660 -23.43 -2.39 -11.33
N TRP A 661 -23.67 -1.09 -11.15
CA TRP A 661 -23.09 -0.34 -10.09
C TRP A 661 -23.84 -0.55 -8.76
N ALA A 662 -23.10 -0.86 -7.70
CA ALA A 662 -23.62 -0.86 -6.35
C ALA A 662 -23.29 0.46 -5.65
N GLU A 663 -24.29 1.04 -5.00
CA GLU A 663 -24.15 2.26 -4.20
C GLU A 663 -24.31 1.92 -2.72
N ALA A 664 -23.43 2.46 -1.90
CA ALA A 664 -23.54 2.31 -0.46
C ALA A 664 -23.14 3.59 0.27
N ARG A 665 -23.75 3.80 1.44
CA ARG A 665 -23.48 4.92 2.33
C ARG A 665 -23.35 4.45 3.77
N VAL A 666 -22.36 4.99 4.47
CA VAL A 666 -22.17 4.74 5.90
C VAL A 666 -21.92 6.05 6.63
N ARG A 667 -22.31 6.10 7.89
CA ARG A 667 -22.00 7.21 8.79
C ARG A 667 -21.56 6.67 10.13
N TYR A 668 -20.44 7.19 10.62
CA TYR A 668 -19.88 6.85 11.92
C TYR A 668 -19.62 8.11 12.74
N SER A 669 -19.91 8.03 14.03
CA SER A 669 -19.60 9.10 14.99
C SER A 669 -18.91 8.48 16.20
N ARG A 670 -17.81 9.11 16.66
CA ARG A 670 -17.04 8.62 17.80
C ARG A 670 -16.45 9.78 18.60
N MET A 671 -16.42 9.57 19.92
CA MET A 671 -15.65 10.39 20.82
C MET A 671 -14.26 9.80 21.00
N THR A 672 -13.24 10.63 20.91
CA THR A 672 -11.85 10.36 21.29
C THR A 672 -11.43 11.35 22.36
N GLY A 673 -10.35 11.07 23.06
CA GLY A 673 -9.85 11.97 24.09
C GLY A 673 -8.54 11.47 24.69
N ARG A 674 -7.93 12.32 25.51
CA ARG A 674 -6.71 11.99 26.24
C ARG A 674 -6.70 12.63 27.63
N ALA A 675 -5.97 12.00 28.55
CA ALA A 675 -5.60 12.56 29.84
C ALA A 675 -4.11 12.32 30.03
N VAL A 676 -3.35 13.36 30.31
CA VAL A 676 -1.91 13.30 30.52
C VAL A 676 -1.58 14.00 31.82
N LEU A 677 -0.87 13.31 32.70
CA LEU A 677 -0.28 13.86 33.90
C LEU A 677 1.24 13.84 33.74
N ASP A 678 1.85 14.98 33.77
CA ASP A 678 3.29 15.14 33.67
C ASP A 678 3.85 15.84 34.91
N TYR A 679 5.04 15.37 35.29
CA TYR A 679 5.78 15.88 36.43
C TYR A 679 7.23 16.16 36.06
N GLN A 680 7.58 17.44 36.11
CA GLN A 680 8.94 17.93 35.87
C GLN A 680 9.75 17.77 37.15
N ILE A 681 10.56 16.72 37.25
CA ILE A 681 11.38 16.45 38.46
C ILE A 681 12.46 17.52 38.60
N THR A 682 13.11 17.87 37.51
CA THR A 682 14.06 18.98 37.36
C THR A 682 13.83 19.62 36.03
N SER A 683 14.49 20.74 35.70
CA SER A 683 14.45 21.35 34.35
C SER A 683 14.83 20.39 33.22
N ASP A 684 15.57 19.33 33.55
CA ASP A 684 16.14 18.38 32.59
C ASP A 684 15.51 16.98 32.64
N ASN A 685 14.57 16.75 33.57
CA ASN A 685 14.01 15.42 33.78
C ASN A 685 12.49 15.47 33.96
N LEU A 686 11.77 14.90 33.01
CA LEU A 686 10.32 14.78 32.98
C LEU A 686 9.90 13.33 33.11
N ILE A 687 8.87 13.05 33.90
CA ILE A 687 8.11 11.79 33.87
C ILE A 687 6.64 12.09 33.54
N TYR A 688 5.98 11.17 32.85
CA TYR A 688 4.58 11.33 32.51
C TYR A 688 3.84 10.00 32.50
N ALA A 689 2.53 10.08 32.72
CA ALA A 689 1.59 8.99 32.50
C ALA A 689 0.43 9.49 31.65
N SER A 690 0.00 8.71 30.68
CA SER A 690 -1.09 9.12 29.81
C SER A 690 -2.07 8.00 29.49
N TYR A 691 -3.31 8.40 29.29
CA TYR A 691 -4.35 7.63 28.62
C TYR A 691 -4.75 8.36 27.34
N SER A 692 -4.87 7.63 26.23
CA SER A 692 -5.38 8.20 25.00
C SER A 692 -6.26 7.22 24.24
N ARG A 693 -7.32 7.73 23.59
CA ARG A 693 -8.20 6.97 22.73
C ARG A 693 -8.08 7.44 21.29
N GLY A 694 -7.70 6.50 20.39
CA GLY A 694 -7.69 6.69 18.95
C GLY A 694 -8.91 6.08 18.27
N TYR A 695 -9.18 6.53 17.04
CA TYR A 695 -10.31 6.12 16.22
C TYR A 695 -9.93 6.11 14.74
N LYS A 696 -10.35 5.04 14.03
CA LYS A 696 -10.35 4.97 12.57
C LYS A 696 -11.75 4.61 12.10
N SER A 697 -12.26 5.32 11.09
CA SER A 697 -13.62 5.12 10.60
C SER A 697 -13.80 3.74 9.96
N GLY A 698 -14.99 3.19 10.05
CA GLY A 698 -15.39 2.03 9.29
C GLY A 698 -15.54 2.35 7.80
N GLY A 699 -15.88 1.34 7.01
CA GLY A 699 -16.01 1.49 5.57
C GLY A 699 -17.00 0.52 4.95
N ILE A 700 -16.91 0.44 3.63
CA ILE A 700 -17.79 -0.35 2.77
C ILE A 700 -16.90 -1.31 2.01
N ASN A 701 -17.21 -2.59 2.05
CA ASN A 701 -16.54 -3.60 1.24
C ASN A 701 -16.96 -3.49 -0.23
N PRO A 702 -16.09 -3.80 -1.19
CA PRO A 702 -16.46 -3.88 -2.59
C PRO A 702 -17.63 -4.84 -2.81
N PRO A 703 -18.52 -4.55 -3.76
CA PRO A 703 -19.62 -5.47 -4.07
C PRO A 703 -19.05 -6.76 -4.67
N LEU A 704 -19.35 -7.88 -4.02
CA LEU A 704 -19.03 -9.22 -4.49
C LEU A 704 -20.32 -9.99 -4.76
N SER A 705 -20.19 -11.02 -5.59
CA SER A 705 -21.29 -11.99 -5.79
C SER A 705 -21.81 -12.51 -4.44
N PRO A 706 -23.12 -12.65 -4.25
CA PRO A 706 -23.71 -13.23 -3.03
C PRO A 706 -23.19 -14.63 -2.68
N LEU A 707 -22.48 -15.27 -3.60
CA LEU A 707 -21.75 -16.51 -3.37
C LEU A 707 -20.76 -16.41 -2.20
N PHE A 708 -20.13 -15.26 -2.06
CA PHE A 708 -19.22 -14.97 -0.98
C PHE A 708 -20.00 -14.28 0.13
N ALA A 709 -20.16 -14.93 1.28
CA ALA A 709 -20.87 -14.39 2.45
C ALA A 709 -20.05 -13.24 3.11
N VAL A 710 -19.85 -12.15 2.37
CA VAL A 710 -19.05 -11.00 2.80
C VAL A 710 -19.96 -9.91 3.35
N PRO A 711 -19.68 -9.37 4.54
CA PRO A 711 -20.40 -8.20 5.04
C PRO A 711 -20.25 -7.02 4.11
N THR A 712 -21.33 -6.30 3.82
CA THR A 712 -21.30 -5.08 2.97
C THR A 712 -20.48 -3.94 3.59
N THR A 713 -20.34 -3.94 4.92
CA THR A 713 -19.62 -2.90 5.66
C THR A 713 -18.74 -3.52 6.74
N PHE A 714 -17.70 -2.80 7.14
CA PHE A 714 -16.86 -3.14 8.29
C PHE A 714 -16.91 -2.02 9.33
N ARG A 715 -16.71 -2.42 10.60
CA ARG A 715 -16.89 -1.52 11.73
C ARG A 715 -15.69 -0.58 11.91
N PRO A 716 -15.93 0.60 12.54
CA PRO A 716 -14.85 1.45 13.03
C PRO A 716 -13.98 0.72 14.04
N GLU A 717 -12.68 1.00 14.01
CA GLU A 717 -11.75 0.53 15.02
C GLU A 717 -11.49 1.60 16.08
N THR A 718 -11.20 1.17 17.29
CA THR A 718 -10.80 2.02 18.41
C THR A 718 -9.63 1.41 19.17
N VAL A 719 -8.74 2.26 19.66
CA VAL A 719 -7.63 1.86 20.48
C VAL A 719 -7.62 2.67 21.78
N ASP A 720 -7.57 1.98 22.90
CA ASP A 720 -7.31 2.55 24.23
C ASP A 720 -5.84 2.30 24.55
N SER A 721 -5.08 3.36 24.75
CA SER A 721 -3.65 3.37 25.03
C SER A 721 -3.38 3.86 26.44
N PHE A 722 -2.54 3.13 27.16
CA PHE A 722 -1.95 3.51 28.43
C PHE A 722 -0.44 3.58 28.25
N GLU A 723 0.15 4.70 28.63
CA GLU A 723 1.57 4.95 28.44
C GLU A 723 2.18 5.59 29.69
N ILE A 724 3.39 5.18 30.02
CA ILE A 724 4.26 5.81 31.01
C ILE A 724 5.61 6.06 30.35
N GLY A 725 6.15 7.26 30.54
CA GLY A 725 7.43 7.62 29.96
C GLY A 725 8.24 8.55 30.82
N SER A 726 9.52 8.62 30.47
CA SER A 726 10.49 9.51 31.07
C SER A 726 11.39 10.12 30.00
N LYS A 727 11.64 11.42 30.10
CA LYS A 727 12.56 12.19 29.24
C LYS A 727 13.62 12.84 30.10
N ASN A 728 14.85 12.55 29.76
CA ASN A 728 15.97 12.92 30.62
C ASN A 728 17.14 13.47 29.83
N THR A 729 17.76 14.49 30.37
CA THR A 729 19.04 15.05 29.94
C THR A 729 19.99 15.01 31.12
N PHE A 730 21.10 14.28 31.01
CA PHE A 730 22.10 14.12 32.06
C PHE A 730 23.44 14.69 31.64
N GLY A 731 24.26 15.05 32.64
CA GLY A 731 25.65 15.46 32.41
C GLY A 731 25.80 16.66 31.49
N ASN A 732 24.98 17.71 31.70
CA ASN A 732 24.95 18.92 30.88
C ASN A 732 24.81 18.61 29.36
N GLY A 733 23.89 17.72 28.99
CA GLY A 733 23.64 17.35 27.58
C GLY A 733 24.50 16.20 27.06
N SER A 734 25.38 15.59 27.86
CA SER A 734 26.22 14.47 27.41
C SER A 734 25.45 13.17 27.20
N LEU A 735 24.33 13.02 27.84
CA LEU A 735 23.39 11.90 27.65
C LEU A 735 21.95 12.41 27.66
N ARG A 736 21.28 12.25 26.55
CA ARG A 736 19.82 12.36 26.45
C ARG A 736 19.24 10.96 26.37
N LEU A 737 18.31 10.62 27.27
CA LEU A 737 17.69 9.28 27.34
C LEU A 737 16.19 9.42 27.56
N ASN A 738 15.42 8.94 26.59
CA ASN A 738 13.97 8.88 26.65
C ASN A 738 13.54 7.42 26.66
N VAL A 739 12.66 7.05 27.60
CA VAL A 739 12.15 5.68 27.77
C VAL A 739 10.64 5.73 27.87
N THR A 740 9.95 4.84 27.16
CA THR A 740 8.49 4.77 27.15
C THR A 740 8.03 3.31 27.20
N GLY A 741 7.15 2.99 28.15
CA GLY A 741 6.41 1.73 28.20
C GLY A 741 4.94 1.96 27.84
N PHE A 742 4.34 1.05 27.08
CA PHE A 742 2.95 1.21 26.61
C PHE A 742 2.19 -0.11 26.60
N TYR A 743 0.85 0.01 26.77
CA TYR A 743 -0.11 -1.08 26.63
C TYR A 743 -1.35 -0.57 25.87
N TYR A 744 -1.72 -1.28 24.76
CA TYR A 744 -2.88 -0.95 23.93
C TYR A 744 -3.90 -2.06 23.98
N LYS A 745 -5.15 -1.67 24.19
CA LYS A 745 -6.32 -2.52 23.99
C LYS A 745 -6.99 -2.10 22.71
N TYR A 746 -6.79 -2.87 21.66
CA TYR A 746 -7.31 -2.60 20.33
C TYR A 746 -8.61 -3.34 20.11
N LYS A 747 -9.66 -2.62 19.74
CA LYS A 747 -10.98 -3.18 19.46
C LYS A 747 -11.36 -2.95 18.01
N ASP A 748 -11.85 -4.01 17.35
CA ASP A 748 -12.33 -4.00 15.97
C ASP A 748 -11.27 -3.54 14.95
N LEU A 749 -9.98 -3.89 15.16
CA LEU A 749 -8.89 -3.65 14.19
C LEU A 749 -9.31 -4.18 12.81
N GLN A 750 -9.21 -3.36 11.79
CA GLN A 750 -9.58 -3.69 10.42
C GLN A 750 -8.45 -4.49 9.76
N LEU A 751 -8.79 -5.65 9.22
CA LEU A 751 -7.86 -6.57 8.56
C LEU A 751 -8.44 -6.98 7.22
N THR A 752 -7.63 -6.89 6.16
CA THR A 752 -8.01 -7.35 4.82
C THR A 752 -7.63 -8.81 4.59
N ARG A 753 -8.50 -9.53 3.90
CA ARG A 753 -8.21 -10.78 3.20
C ARG A 753 -8.63 -10.65 1.73
N ILE A 754 -8.00 -11.38 0.86
CA ILE A 754 -8.35 -11.40 -0.56
C ILE A 754 -9.35 -12.54 -0.80
N VAL A 755 -10.49 -12.19 -1.37
CA VAL A 755 -11.56 -13.12 -1.75
C VAL A 755 -11.92 -12.84 -3.20
N ALA A 756 -11.86 -13.83 -4.06
CA ALA A 756 -12.15 -13.68 -5.50
C ALA A 756 -11.44 -12.44 -6.11
N ARG A 757 -10.15 -12.32 -5.91
CA ARG A 757 -9.28 -11.19 -6.34
C ARG A 757 -9.64 -9.82 -5.76
N THR A 758 -10.59 -9.74 -4.84
CA THR A 758 -11.07 -8.50 -4.25
C THR A 758 -10.70 -8.44 -2.77
N SER A 759 -10.37 -7.25 -2.30
CA SER A 759 -10.09 -7.01 -0.88
C SER A 759 -11.38 -6.97 -0.05
N VAL A 760 -11.46 -7.81 0.96
CA VAL A 760 -12.56 -7.85 1.93
C VAL A 760 -12.02 -7.54 3.31
N ASN A 761 -12.67 -6.63 4.01
CA ASN A 761 -12.24 -6.18 5.32
C ASN A 761 -13.12 -6.79 6.42
N ASP A 762 -12.43 -7.38 7.40
CA ASP A 762 -12.98 -7.93 8.63
C ASP A 762 -12.48 -7.14 9.84
N ASN A 763 -13.09 -7.39 11.02
CA ASN A 763 -12.67 -6.78 12.28
C ASN A 763 -12.20 -7.84 13.27
N ILE A 764 -11.04 -7.58 13.92
CA ILE A 764 -10.47 -8.41 15.00
C ILE A 764 -10.13 -7.53 16.20
N SER A 765 -9.90 -8.12 17.37
CA SER A 765 -9.38 -7.39 18.54
C SER A 765 -7.99 -7.88 18.92
N ALA A 766 -7.12 -6.98 19.37
CA ALA A 766 -5.73 -7.28 19.68
C ALA A 766 -5.27 -6.59 20.96
N ASN A 767 -4.31 -7.21 21.66
CA ASN A 767 -3.50 -6.57 22.70
C ASN A 767 -2.11 -6.30 22.14
N ILE A 768 -1.57 -5.12 22.46
CA ILE A 768 -0.25 -4.69 22.00
C ILE A 768 0.46 -4.04 23.18
N TYR A 769 1.68 -4.46 23.47
CA TYR A 769 2.47 -3.84 24.54
C TYR A 769 3.96 -3.89 24.21
N GLY A 770 4.70 -2.98 24.81
CA GLY A 770 6.13 -2.89 24.54
C GLY A 770 6.83 -1.79 25.33
N VAL A 771 8.14 -1.72 25.07
CA VAL A 771 9.03 -0.71 25.63
C VAL A 771 9.88 -0.14 24.50
N GLU A 772 10.11 1.16 24.53
CA GLU A 772 10.97 1.91 23.62
C GLU A 772 11.98 2.73 24.41
N ALA A 773 13.22 2.77 23.94
CA ALA A 773 14.24 3.66 24.46
C ALA A 773 14.99 4.34 23.31
N GLU A 774 15.24 5.63 23.46
CA GLU A 774 16.01 6.45 22.52
C GLU A 774 17.09 7.19 23.30
N ALA A 775 18.33 7.10 22.82
CA ALA A 775 19.47 7.74 23.45
C ALA A 775 20.29 8.53 22.45
N ILE A 776 20.77 9.71 22.88
CA ILE A 776 21.85 10.45 22.24
C ILE A 776 22.97 10.56 23.27
N ILE A 777 24.12 10.04 22.92
CA ILE A 777 25.29 9.96 23.82
C ILE A 777 26.41 10.78 23.20
N SER A 778 26.86 11.82 23.87
CA SER A 778 27.89 12.74 23.41
C SER A 778 28.96 12.92 24.50
N PRO A 779 29.86 11.94 24.68
CA PRO A 779 30.91 12.01 25.70
C PRO A 779 31.83 13.22 25.50
N THR A 780 32.01 13.60 24.24
CA THR A 780 32.72 14.84 23.84
C THR A 780 31.91 15.52 22.73
N PRO A 781 32.08 16.83 22.47
CA PRO A 781 31.39 17.49 21.36
C PRO A 781 31.69 16.86 19.99
N ALA A 782 32.88 16.29 19.84
CA ALA A 782 33.29 15.64 18.60
C ALA A 782 32.70 14.23 18.38
N PHE A 783 32.31 13.52 19.41
CA PHE A 783 31.86 12.13 19.33
C PHE A 783 30.41 11.97 19.73
N VAL A 784 29.57 11.50 18.81
CA VAL A 784 28.12 11.37 18.99
C VAL A 784 27.67 9.98 18.62
N ILE A 785 26.89 9.36 19.49
CA ILE A 785 26.20 8.11 19.27
C ILE A 785 24.68 8.34 19.35
N ASN A 786 23.94 7.94 18.32
CA ASN A 786 22.50 7.86 18.34
C ASN A 786 22.13 6.38 18.50
N ALA A 787 21.31 6.04 19.46
CA ALA A 787 20.86 4.68 19.67
C ALA A 787 19.36 4.63 19.96
N ASN A 788 18.70 3.63 19.43
CA ASN A 788 17.34 3.30 19.83
C ASN A 788 17.17 1.78 19.93
N ILE A 789 16.28 1.36 20.78
CA ILE A 789 15.88 -0.03 20.95
C ILE A 789 14.40 -0.11 21.26
N SER A 790 13.75 -1.13 20.76
CA SER A 790 12.35 -1.41 21.05
C SER A 790 12.08 -2.91 21.18
N TYR A 791 11.19 -3.21 22.11
CA TYR A 791 10.54 -4.50 22.25
C TYR A 791 9.05 -4.34 22.02
N LEU A 792 8.47 -5.23 21.20
CA LEU A 792 7.05 -5.20 20.83
C LEU A 792 6.44 -6.60 20.92
N ARG A 793 5.32 -6.72 21.59
CA ARG A 793 4.47 -7.90 21.56
C ARG A 793 3.08 -7.51 21.08
N THR A 794 2.60 -8.22 20.06
CA THR A 794 1.24 -8.09 19.53
C THR A 794 0.57 -9.45 19.60
N GLU A 795 -0.72 -9.51 19.90
CA GLU A 795 -1.48 -10.76 19.92
C GLU A 795 -2.97 -10.52 19.66
N VAL A 796 -3.60 -11.42 18.90
CA VAL A 796 -5.06 -11.45 18.75
C VAL A 796 -5.70 -11.81 20.09
N ALA A 797 -6.55 -10.92 20.62
CA ALA A 797 -7.04 -10.98 21.99
C ALA A 797 -8.25 -11.90 22.18
N GLN A 798 -8.97 -12.25 21.12
CA GLN A 798 -10.22 -13.00 21.19
C GLN A 798 -10.21 -14.22 20.29
N ASP A 799 -11.07 -15.19 20.61
CA ASP A 799 -11.34 -16.30 19.71
C ASP A 799 -11.95 -15.77 18.40
N ARG A 800 -11.22 -15.93 17.32
CA ARG A 800 -11.66 -15.53 15.97
C ARG A 800 -11.31 -16.62 14.98
N LEU A 801 -12.34 -17.14 14.36
CA LEU A 801 -12.21 -18.12 13.30
C LEU A 801 -12.08 -17.42 11.95
N LEU A 802 -11.00 -17.69 11.23
CA LEU A 802 -10.73 -17.17 9.88
C LEU A 802 -10.24 -18.31 9.00
N THR A 803 -10.67 -18.32 7.75
CA THR A 803 -10.14 -19.26 6.76
C THR A 803 -8.83 -18.76 6.19
N ASN A 804 -7.80 -19.62 6.22
CA ASN A 804 -6.53 -19.32 5.60
C ASN A 804 -6.62 -19.58 4.09
N PRO A 805 -6.43 -18.56 3.24
CA PRO A 805 -6.52 -18.75 1.80
C PRO A 805 -5.44 -19.67 1.23
N ARG A 806 -4.28 -19.80 1.90
CA ARG A 806 -3.22 -20.75 1.49
C ARG A 806 -3.58 -22.20 1.77
N ASP A 807 -4.33 -22.43 2.84
CA ASP A 807 -4.70 -23.76 3.30
C ASP A 807 -6.15 -23.80 3.79
N VAL A 808 -7.06 -23.99 2.86
CA VAL A 808 -8.50 -24.08 3.17
C VAL A 808 -8.88 -25.34 3.94
N SER A 809 -7.98 -26.33 4.08
CA SER A 809 -8.19 -27.51 4.93
C SER A 809 -8.15 -27.18 6.43
N GLY A 810 -7.53 -26.03 6.79
CA GLY A 810 -7.29 -25.66 8.18
C GLY A 810 -6.30 -26.61 8.88
N GLY A 811 -5.37 -27.22 8.11
CA GLY A 811 -4.39 -28.16 8.61
C GLY A 811 -4.88 -29.59 8.80
N ARG A 812 -6.06 -29.93 8.28
CA ARG A 812 -6.61 -31.28 8.37
C ARG A 812 -6.10 -32.17 7.21
N ASP A 813 -5.54 -33.31 7.55
CA ASP A 813 -5.01 -34.32 6.62
C ASP A 813 -6.12 -35.26 6.02
N ASP A 814 -7.31 -35.31 6.65
CA ASP A 814 -8.48 -36.03 6.17
C ASP A 814 -9.39 -35.21 5.22
N ALA A 815 -8.97 -33.97 4.93
CA ALA A 815 -9.68 -33.08 4.03
C ALA A 815 -9.35 -33.38 2.56
N VAL A 816 -10.32 -33.06 1.67
CA VAL A 816 -10.08 -32.94 0.24
C VAL A 816 -10.29 -31.49 -0.16
N ILE A 817 -9.20 -30.84 -0.58
CA ILE A 817 -9.24 -29.47 -1.12
C ILE A 817 -9.80 -29.53 -2.54
N ILE A 818 -10.79 -28.73 -2.81
CA ILE A 818 -11.43 -28.64 -4.12
C ILE A 818 -10.99 -27.34 -4.80
N LYS A 819 -10.41 -27.46 -5.99
CA LYS A 819 -10.18 -26.36 -6.90
C LYS A 819 -11.39 -26.13 -7.76
N ASP A 820 -12.12 -25.07 -7.48
CA ASP A 820 -13.26 -24.65 -8.29
C ASP A 820 -12.84 -23.54 -9.25
N LEU A 821 -12.55 -23.88 -10.48
CA LEU A 821 -12.15 -22.92 -11.51
C LEU A 821 -13.29 -21.98 -11.88
N ALA A 822 -14.53 -22.48 -11.92
CA ALA A 822 -15.70 -21.68 -12.26
C ALA A 822 -16.01 -20.63 -11.18
N GLY A 823 -15.87 -21.01 -9.93
CA GLY A 823 -16.04 -20.09 -8.78
C GLY A 823 -14.82 -19.22 -8.51
N ALA A 824 -13.65 -19.51 -9.10
CA ALA A 824 -12.38 -18.85 -8.86
C ALA A 824 -11.91 -18.90 -7.39
N TYR A 825 -12.25 -19.97 -6.67
CA TYR A 825 -11.92 -20.18 -5.26
C TYR A 825 -11.66 -21.64 -4.96
N ASN A 826 -11.20 -21.93 -3.74
CA ASN A 826 -11.06 -23.28 -3.22
C ASN A 826 -12.10 -23.50 -2.11
N CYS A 827 -12.73 -24.66 -2.10
CA CYS A 827 -13.52 -25.16 -0.97
C CYS A 827 -12.90 -26.44 -0.41
N VAL A 828 -13.51 -26.99 0.64
CA VAL A 828 -13.02 -28.21 1.26
C VAL A 828 -14.15 -29.18 1.56
N VAL A 829 -13.88 -30.44 1.33
CA VAL A 829 -14.75 -31.56 1.74
C VAL A 829 -14.11 -32.23 2.94
N LEU A 830 -14.80 -32.23 4.07
CA LEU A 830 -14.41 -32.87 5.32
C LEU A 830 -15.28 -34.04 5.65
N PRO A 831 -14.74 -35.13 6.19
CA PRO A 831 -15.58 -36.21 6.70
C PRO A 831 -16.26 -35.79 8.02
N THR A 832 -17.49 -36.22 8.27
CA THR A 832 -18.18 -35.98 9.54
C THR A 832 -17.53 -36.75 10.70
N THR A 833 -16.89 -37.86 10.40
CA THR A 833 -16.04 -38.58 11.36
C THR A 833 -14.60 -38.26 11.09
N ALA A 834 -13.95 -37.56 12.02
CA ALA A 834 -12.53 -37.17 11.90
C ALA A 834 -11.62 -38.38 11.61
N GLY A 835 -10.64 -38.18 10.74
CA GLY A 835 -9.68 -39.21 10.30
C GLY A 835 -10.21 -40.11 9.15
N ASN A 836 -11.45 -39.93 8.69
CA ASN A 836 -12.01 -40.73 7.59
C ASN A 836 -11.74 -40.10 6.21
N ALA A 837 -10.46 -39.87 5.86
CA ALA A 837 -10.07 -39.35 4.54
C ALA A 837 -10.67 -40.18 3.37
N ALA A 838 -10.85 -41.49 3.53
CA ALA A 838 -11.43 -42.36 2.51
C ALA A 838 -12.88 -41.97 2.20
N GLY A 839 -13.65 -41.56 3.20
CA GLY A 839 -15.03 -41.08 3.03
C GLY A 839 -15.12 -39.81 2.20
N SER A 840 -14.31 -38.81 2.52
CA SER A 840 -14.25 -37.55 1.74
C SER A 840 -13.84 -37.80 0.30
N ARG A 841 -12.79 -38.62 0.09
CA ARG A 841 -12.29 -38.97 -1.25
C ARG A 841 -13.31 -39.75 -2.06
N GLY A 842 -13.97 -40.74 -1.42
CA GLY A 842 -15.03 -41.53 -2.07
C GLY A 842 -16.20 -40.71 -2.54
N PHE A 843 -16.63 -39.75 -1.71
CA PHE A 843 -17.68 -38.79 -2.07
C PHE A 843 -17.28 -37.92 -3.26
N VAL A 844 -16.07 -37.32 -3.22
CA VAL A 844 -15.57 -36.46 -4.31
C VAL A 844 -15.39 -37.24 -5.61
N ASN A 845 -14.83 -38.46 -5.55
CA ASN A 845 -14.70 -39.33 -6.73
C ASN A 845 -16.07 -39.67 -7.35
N ALA A 846 -17.06 -40.08 -6.54
CA ALA A 846 -18.39 -40.42 -7.02
C ALA A 846 -19.10 -39.18 -7.64
N SER A 847 -18.98 -38.04 -7.02
CA SER A 847 -19.57 -36.80 -7.52
C SER A 847 -18.90 -36.37 -8.83
N ASN A 848 -17.56 -36.40 -8.90
CA ASN A 848 -16.81 -36.09 -10.10
C ASN A 848 -17.12 -37.00 -11.28
N ALA A 849 -17.39 -38.27 -11.05
CA ALA A 849 -17.81 -39.20 -12.09
C ALA A 849 -19.13 -38.76 -12.77
N LEU A 850 -20.03 -38.12 -12.04
CA LEU A 850 -21.27 -37.56 -12.60
C LEU A 850 -20.98 -36.35 -13.52
N LEU A 851 -19.92 -35.63 -13.26
CA LEU A 851 -19.44 -34.54 -14.12
C LEU A 851 -18.63 -35.04 -15.33
N GLY A 852 -18.37 -36.36 -15.41
CA GLY A 852 -17.45 -36.93 -16.40
C GLY A 852 -15.98 -36.73 -16.09
N LEU A 853 -15.67 -36.29 -14.87
CA LEU A 853 -14.30 -36.19 -14.37
C LEU A 853 -13.92 -37.56 -13.78
N ASN A 854 -13.24 -38.42 -14.55
CA ASN A 854 -12.90 -39.80 -14.16
C ASN A 854 -11.46 -39.84 -13.60
N GLY A 855 -11.25 -40.48 -12.45
CA GLY A 855 -9.95 -40.69 -11.80
C GLY A 855 -10.08 -40.71 -10.27
N THR A 856 -8.97 -40.81 -9.60
CA THR A 856 -8.93 -40.85 -8.15
C THR A 856 -8.37 -39.53 -7.61
N VAL A 857 -8.94 -39.02 -6.52
CA VAL A 857 -8.43 -37.84 -5.78
C VAL A 857 -6.99 -38.12 -5.37
N PRO A 858 -6.01 -37.37 -5.89
CA PRO A 858 -4.59 -37.53 -5.57
C PRO A 858 -4.27 -37.01 -4.18
N LEU A 859 -3.18 -37.53 -3.62
CA LEU A 859 -2.50 -36.97 -2.47
C LEU A 859 -1.59 -35.83 -2.95
N LEU A 860 -1.72 -34.64 -2.38
CA LEU A 860 -0.84 -33.51 -2.66
C LEU A 860 0.48 -33.68 -1.89
N SER A 861 1.53 -33.03 -2.36
CA SER A 861 2.86 -33.15 -1.74
C SER A 861 2.94 -32.55 -0.32
N ASN A 862 1.96 -31.78 0.11
CA ASN A 862 1.82 -31.27 1.49
C ASN A 862 1.10 -32.24 2.45
N GLY A 863 0.70 -33.43 1.98
CA GLY A 863 0.02 -34.44 2.80
C GLY A 863 -1.51 -34.34 2.85
N THR A 864 -2.11 -33.33 2.19
CA THR A 864 -3.56 -33.25 2.03
C THR A 864 -4.01 -33.87 0.71
N TYR A 865 -5.31 -34.05 0.51
CA TYR A 865 -5.87 -34.50 -0.76
C TYR A 865 -6.44 -33.32 -1.53
N GLY A 866 -6.48 -33.41 -2.86
CA GLY A 866 -7.05 -32.35 -3.68
C GLY A 866 -7.71 -32.86 -4.97
N ALA A 867 -8.65 -32.09 -5.52
CA ALA A 867 -9.26 -32.38 -6.80
C ALA A 867 -9.81 -31.11 -7.46
N PHE A 868 -9.90 -31.10 -8.79
CA PHE A 868 -10.77 -30.16 -9.50
C PHE A 868 -12.22 -30.64 -9.37
N SER A 869 -13.12 -29.72 -9.07
CA SER A 869 -14.59 -29.96 -9.06
C SER A 869 -15.33 -28.62 -8.99
N ALA A 870 -16.66 -28.65 -8.96
CA ALA A 870 -17.53 -27.51 -8.69
C ALA A 870 -18.04 -27.56 -7.24
N CYS A 871 -17.65 -26.60 -6.42
CA CYS A 871 -17.97 -26.57 -4.98
C CYS A 871 -19.47 -26.58 -4.68
N LYS A 872 -20.25 -25.77 -5.40
CA LYS A 872 -21.71 -25.74 -5.28
C LYS A 872 -22.36 -27.07 -5.67
N PHE A 873 -21.88 -27.72 -6.73
CA PHE A 873 -22.33 -29.03 -7.14
C PHE A 873 -22.07 -30.06 -6.04
N LEU A 874 -20.88 -30.08 -5.46
CA LEU A 874 -20.56 -30.98 -4.34
C LEU A 874 -21.47 -30.72 -3.12
N GLN A 875 -21.72 -29.44 -2.79
CA GLN A 875 -22.64 -29.12 -1.69
C GLN A 875 -24.07 -29.61 -1.97
N ALA A 876 -24.58 -29.38 -3.18
CA ALA A 876 -25.89 -29.87 -3.59
C ALA A 876 -25.95 -31.41 -3.61
N GLN A 877 -24.89 -32.08 -4.08
CA GLN A 877 -24.77 -33.52 -4.09
C GLN A 877 -24.74 -34.13 -2.67
N GLN A 878 -24.02 -33.45 -1.74
CA GLN A 878 -24.04 -33.83 -0.33
C GLN A 878 -25.45 -33.78 0.26
N LEU A 879 -26.18 -32.69 0.00
CA LEU A 879 -27.57 -32.55 0.46
C LEU A 879 -28.50 -33.59 -0.16
N ALA A 880 -28.35 -33.90 -1.46
CA ALA A 880 -29.17 -34.85 -2.17
C ALA A 880 -28.95 -36.31 -1.73
N THR A 881 -27.73 -36.68 -1.39
CA THR A 881 -27.35 -38.05 -1.03
C THR A 881 -27.32 -38.32 0.46
N GLY A 882 -27.28 -37.27 1.31
CA GLY A 882 -27.08 -37.43 2.74
C GLY A 882 -25.69 -37.98 3.09
N ALA A 883 -24.69 -37.81 2.22
CA ALA A 883 -23.35 -38.35 2.43
C ALA A 883 -22.74 -37.82 3.75
N PRO A 884 -21.99 -38.66 4.52
CA PRO A 884 -21.43 -38.28 5.81
C PRO A 884 -20.17 -37.40 5.66
N VAL A 885 -20.30 -36.30 4.92
CA VAL A 885 -19.26 -35.28 4.69
C VAL A 885 -19.85 -33.91 4.89
N SER A 886 -18.98 -32.90 5.08
CA SER A 886 -19.34 -31.49 5.09
C SER A 886 -18.61 -30.80 3.95
N VAL A 887 -19.32 -30.14 3.06
CA VAL A 887 -18.74 -29.28 2.01
C VAL A 887 -18.76 -27.85 2.49
N LEU A 888 -17.58 -27.28 2.80
CA LEU A 888 -17.40 -25.92 3.30
C LEU A 888 -16.90 -25.03 2.19
N LEU A 889 -17.78 -24.18 1.66
CA LEU A 889 -17.48 -23.32 0.50
C LEU A 889 -16.34 -22.32 0.79
N ASP A 890 -16.31 -21.76 1.99
CA ASP A 890 -15.27 -20.81 2.41
C ASP A 890 -14.04 -21.49 3.04
N GLY A 891 -13.96 -22.84 3.02
CA GLY A 891 -12.92 -23.62 3.69
C GLY A 891 -13.16 -23.83 5.19
N ASN A 892 -12.25 -24.55 5.83
CA ASN A 892 -12.27 -24.87 7.27
C ASN A 892 -11.55 -23.76 8.06
N PRO A 893 -12.26 -22.97 8.88
CA PRO A 893 -11.64 -21.85 9.57
C PRO A 893 -10.78 -22.31 10.75
N VAL A 894 -9.69 -21.60 10.99
CA VAL A 894 -8.78 -21.79 12.12
C VAL A 894 -8.90 -20.64 13.10
N ASN A 895 -8.68 -20.94 14.39
CA ASN A 895 -8.66 -19.91 15.42
C ASN A 895 -7.33 -19.16 15.42
N VAL A 896 -7.37 -17.86 15.19
CA VAL A 896 -6.17 -17.01 15.16
C VAL A 896 -5.86 -16.34 16.50
N LYS A 897 -6.55 -16.68 17.60
CA LYS A 897 -6.27 -16.16 18.95
C LYS A 897 -4.83 -16.44 19.36
N GLY A 898 -4.17 -15.44 19.94
CA GLY A 898 -2.76 -15.49 20.35
C GLY A 898 -1.77 -15.29 19.20
N ASN A 899 -2.20 -15.29 17.94
CA ASN A 899 -1.34 -15.00 16.81
C ASN A 899 -0.85 -13.54 16.84
N ARG A 900 0.37 -13.33 16.34
CA ARG A 900 0.96 -11.99 16.20
C ARG A 900 0.33 -11.26 15.02
N LEU A 901 0.21 -9.93 15.15
CA LEU A 901 -0.20 -9.09 14.03
C LEU A 901 0.90 -9.06 12.94
N PRO A 902 0.51 -8.93 11.67
CA PRO A 902 1.46 -8.80 10.57
C PRO A 902 2.39 -7.57 10.74
N ASN A 903 3.59 -7.65 10.16
CA ASN A 903 4.57 -6.55 10.09
C ASN A 903 4.95 -5.97 11.46
N SER A 904 4.96 -6.82 12.51
CA SER A 904 5.22 -6.45 13.90
C SER A 904 6.48 -7.17 14.42
N PRO A 905 7.70 -6.66 14.14
CA PRO A 905 8.94 -7.27 14.62
C PRO A 905 9.02 -7.19 16.15
N THR A 906 9.46 -8.32 16.80
CA THR A 906 9.55 -8.38 18.26
C THR A 906 10.60 -7.45 18.82
N TYR A 907 11.75 -7.38 18.16
CA TYR A 907 12.86 -6.50 18.54
C TYR A 907 13.27 -5.66 17.34
N LYS A 908 13.56 -4.40 17.59
CA LYS A 908 14.17 -3.51 16.62
C LYS A 908 15.13 -2.59 17.34
N TRP A 909 16.32 -2.38 16.76
CA TRP A 909 17.28 -1.43 17.29
C TRP A 909 18.14 -0.83 16.18
N SER A 910 18.65 0.36 16.45
CA SER A 910 19.65 1.00 15.61
C SER A 910 20.72 1.69 16.47
N VAL A 911 21.94 1.70 15.99
CA VAL A 911 23.06 2.42 16.57
C VAL A 911 23.82 3.09 15.45
N GLY A 912 23.97 4.39 15.55
CA GLY A 912 24.78 5.20 14.64
C GLY A 912 25.85 5.96 15.42
N ALA A 913 27.06 6.00 14.92
CA ALA A 913 28.17 6.73 15.54
C ALA A 913 28.84 7.64 14.52
N GLN A 914 29.11 8.87 14.91
CA GLN A 914 29.89 9.84 14.14
C GLN A 914 30.99 10.48 14.96
N TYR A 915 32.04 10.87 14.28
CA TYR A 915 33.16 11.62 14.87
C TYR A 915 33.48 12.84 14.02
N THR A 916 33.57 14.00 14.64
CA THR A 916 33.94 15.28 14.00
C THR A 916 35.41 15.54 14.18
N ILE A 917 36.17 15.73 13.10
CA ILE A 917 37.60 15.92 13.05
C ILE A 917 37.89 17.27 12.38
N ASP A 918 38.40 18.23 13.12
CA ASP A 918 38.79 19.52 12.58
C ASP A 918 40.20 19.43 11.95
N ILE A 919 40.30 19.81 10.68
CA ILE A 919 41.55 19.80 9.89
C ILE A 919 41.78 21.19 9.33
N GLY A 920 42.34 22.05 10.14
CA GLY A 920 42.49 23.47 9.79
C GLY A 920 41.13 24.14 9.62
N ASN A 921 40.83 24.65 8.41
CA ASN A 921 39.55 25.27 8.10
C ASN A 921 38.51 24.28 7.55
N PHE A 922 38.81 22.97 7.54
CA PHE A 922 37.93 21.91 7.09
C PHE A 922 37.49 21.05 8.26
N THR A 923 36.32 20.45 8.13
CA THR A 923 35.80 19.50 9.11
C THR A 923 35.46 18.18 8.42
N LEU A 924 36.08 17.08 8.87
CA LEU A 924 35.83 15.71 8.37
C LEU A 924 34.92 14.98 9.33
N ILE A 925 33.85 14.40 8.81
CA ILE A 925 32.79 13.72 9.59
C ILE A 925 32.56 12.30 9.05
N PRO A 926 33.28 11.28 9.53
CA PRO A 926 32.93 9.88 9.31
C PRO A 926 31.72 9.50 10.18
N ARG A 927 30.82 8.71 9.61
CA ARG A 927 29.66 8.12 10.30
C ARG A 927 29.37 6.70 9.80
N ALA A 928 28.94 5.82 10.71
CA ALA A 928 28.39 4.52 10.40
C ALA A 928 27.12 4.25 11.22
N ASP A 929 26.16 3.56 10.61
CA ASP A 929 24.88 3.21 11.20
C ASP A 929 24.62 1.71 11.00
N LEU A 930 24.29 1.02 12.09
CA LEU A 930 23.87 -0.38 12.10
C LEU A 930 22.43 -0.47 12.56
N ASN A 931 21.58 -1.07 11.73
CA ASN A 931 20.15 -1.18 11.96
C ASN A 931 19.75 -2.65 11.94
N TYR A 932 19.00 -3.10 12.94
CA TYR A 932 18.46 -4.45 13.03
C TYR A 932 16.95 -4.44 13.15
N THR A 933 16.28 -5.25 12.33
CA THR A 933 14.85 -5.55 12.43
C THR A 933 14.69 -7.03 12.68
N GLY A 934 14.03 -7.39 13.79
CA GLY A 934 13.80 -8.77 14.19
C GLY A 934 12.79 -9.51 13.33
N ASP A 935 12.57 -10.78 13.61
CA ASP A 935 11.60 -11.59 12.89
C ASP A 935 10.15 -11.11 13.11
N GLN A 936 9.34 -11.27 12.07
CA GLN A 936 7.93 -10.91 12.04
C GLN A 936 7.14 -11.91 11.19
N TYR A 937 5.81 -11.80 11.19
CA TYR A 937 4.94 -12.54 10.29
C TYR A 937 4.33 -11.61 9.25
N GLY A 938 4.14 -12.13 8.02
CA GLY A 938 3.52 -11.37 6.93
C GLY A 938 2.00 -11.54 6.85
N THR A 939 1.44 -12.54 7.54
CA THR A 939 -0.01 -12.78 7.62
C THR A 939 -0.45 -13.00 9.06
N ILE A 940 -1.76 -12.87 9.30
CA ILE A 940 -2.37 -13.11 10.62
C ILE A 940 -2.37 -14.61 11.02
N PHE A 941 -2.19 -15.52 10.06
CA PHE A 941 -2.23 -16.96 10.31
C PHE A 941 -0.96 -17.49 10.95
N ASN A 942 0.14 -16.76 10.83
CA ASN A 942 1.44 -17.09 11.42
C ASN A 942 1.96 -18.50 11.06
N LEU A 943 1.69 -18.98 9.85
CA LEU A 943 2.22 -20.26 9.39
C LEU A 943 3.74 -20.21 9.30
N ASN A 944 4.38 -21.16 9.94
CA ASN A 944 5.85 -21.29 9.93
C ASN A 944 6.26 -22.48 9.04
N PRO A 945 7.24 -22.31 8.12
CA PRO A 945 8.08 -21.13 7.87
C PRO A 945 7.54 -20.14 6.85
N ILE A 946 6.41 -20.41 6.19
CA ILE A 946 5.98 -19.70 4.98
C ILE A 946 5.59 -18.24 5.23
N ASP A 947 4.93 -17.94 6.35
CA ASP A 947 4.52 -16.58 6.73
C ASP A 947 5.59 -15.83 7.55
N ARG A 948 6.59 -16.53 8.08
CA ARG A 948 7.64 -15.92 8.88
C ARG A 948 8.63 -15.17 8.01
N VAL A 949 8.81 -13.89 8.26
CA VAL A 949 9.87 -13.04 7.69
C VAL A 949 11.03 -13.01 8.66
N PRO A 950 12.20 -13.57 8.31
CA PRO A 950 13.38 -13.59 9.20
C PRO A 950 13.86 -12.19 9.52
N GLY A 951 14.48 -12.03 10.70
CA GLY A 951 15.17 -10.80 11.05
C GLY A 951 16.36 -10.52 10.14
N TYR A 952 16.70 -9.23 10.00
CA TYR A 952 17.79 -8.77 9.13
C TYR A 952 18.48 -7.53 9.69
N GLU A 953 19.67 -7.28 9.17
CA GLU A 953 20.47 -6.11 9.49
C GLU A 953 20.82 -5.31 8.22
N VAL A 954 20.99 -3.99 8.39
CA VAL A 954 21.43 -3.07 7.33
C VAL A 954 22.52 -2.17 7.90
N VAL A 955 23.65 -2.12 7.23
CA VAL A 955 24.78 -1.26 7.58
C VAL A 955 24.89 -0.14 6.56
N ASN A 956 24.92 1.12 7.03
CA ASN A 956 25.16 2.30 6.21
C ASN A 956 26.44 3.00 6.71
N ALA A 957 27.15 3.67 5.80
CA ALA A 957 28.32 4.46 6.17
C ALA A 957 28.47 5.67 5.26
N GLN A 958 29.07 6.74 5.79
CA GLN A 958 29.45 7.90 5.01
C GLN A 958 30.68 8.59 5.61
N ILE A 959 31.29 9.40 4.76
CA ILE A 959 32.33 10.33 5.16
C ILE A 959 32.05 11.67 4.44
N GLN A 960 31.97 12.74 5.20
CA GLN A 960 31.71 14.09 4.69
C GLN A 960 32.85 15.01 5.06
N LEU A 961 33.32 15.78 4.09
CA LEU A 961 34.32 16.87 4.27
C LEU A 961 33.61 18.18 4.03
N ASN A 962 33.48 18.99 5.07
CA ASN A 962 33.00 20.38 4.98
C ASN A 962 34.18 21.34 4.76
N GLY A 963 33.95 22.29 3.88
CA GLY A 963 34.87 23.42 3.65
C GLY A 963 34.72 24.54 4.69
N PRO A 964 35.51 25.61 4.55
CA PRO A 964 35.45 26.74 5.47
C PRO A 964 34.03 27.29 5.64
N GLU A 965 33.63 27.53 6.89
CA GLU A 965 32.32 28.10 7.26
C GLU A 965 31.14 27.26 6.75
N ASP A 966 31.33 25.93 6.49
CA ASP A 966 30.36 25.02 5.92
C ASP A 966 29.73 25.48 4.59
N ARG A 967 30.44 26.36 3.83
CA ARG A 967 29.93 26.89 2.57
C ARG A 967 29.84 25.87 1.46
N PHE A 968 30.62 24.79 1.53
CA PHE A 968 30.54 23.66 0.62
C PHE A 968 30.92 22.37 1.34
N TYR A 969 30.47 21.25 0.79
CA TYR A 969 30.88 19.95 1.27
C TYR A 969 31.02 18.94 0.13
N VAL A 970 31.79 17.90 0.40
CA VAL A 970 31.84 16.68 -0.42
C VAL A 970 31.58 15.48 0.49
N ARG A 971 30.68 14.62 0.10
CA ARG A 971 30.28 13.44 0.84
C ARG A 971 30.40 12.20 -0.03
N ALA A 972 31.07 11.15 0.46
CA ALA A 972 31.00 9.79 -0.07
C ALA A 972 30.12 8.96 0.85
N PHE A 973 29.25 8.13 0.29
CA PHE A 973 28.32 7.32 1.07
C PHE A 973 28.12 5.92 0.50
N VAL A 974 27.71 5.01 1.37
CA VAL A 974 27.21 3.68 1.02
C VAL A 974 26.02 3.33 1.91
N SER A 975 24.91 2.94 1.29
CA SER A 975 23.75 2.36 1.96
C SER A 975 23.72 0.86 1.68
N ASN A 976 23.28 0.07 2.67
CA ASN A 976 23.30 -1.39 2.62
C ASN A 976 24.69 -1.92 2.22
N LEU A 977 25.72 -1.56 2.99
CA LEU A 977 27.13 -1.90 2.74
C LEU A 977 27.35 -3.40 2.57
N THR A 978 26.64 -4.22 3.31
CA THR A 978 26.72 -5.69 3.29
C THR A 978 25.99 -6.32 2.10
N ALA A 979 25.29 -5.52 1.29
CA ALA A 979 24.44 -5.98 0.17
C ALA A 979 23.40 -7.03 0.61
N ASN A 980 22.77 -6.80 1.75
CA ASN A 980 21.73 -7.69 2.28
C ASN A 980 20.47 -7.61 1.40
N ASP A 981 19.96 -8.78 0.95
CA ASP A 981 18.75 -8.91 0.13
C ASP A 981 17.55 -9.43 0.94
N ALA A 982 17.53 -9.16 2.24
CA ALA A 982 16.50 -9.64 3.14
C ALA A 982 15.08 -9.23 2.72
N ILE A 983 14.14 -10.15 2.94
CA ILE A 983 12.71 -9.87 2.76
C ILE A 983 12.25 -8.96 3.88
N THR A 984 11.58 -7.86 3.53
CA THR A 984 11.01 -6.89 4.47
C THR A 984 9.51 -7.06 4.69
N GLY A 985 8.84 -7.71 3.75
CA GLY A 985 7.40 -7.97 3.79
C GLY A 985 6.98 -8.95 2.72
N LEU A 986 5.75 -9.43 2.81
CA LEU A 986 5.19 -10.36 1.83
C LEU A 986 3.69 -10.08 1.60
N PHE A 987 3.24 -10.47 0.42
CA PHE A 987 1.84 -10.48 0.03
C PHE A 987 1.50 -11.84 -0.59
N VAL A 988 0.39 -12.45 -0.15
CA VAL A 988 -0.09 -13.73 -0.66
C VAL A 988 -1.21 -13.47 -1.64
N THR A 989 -1.07 -14.00 -2.85
CA THR A 989 -2.14 -13.90 -3.85
C THR A 989 -3.31 -14.81 -3.50
N ASP A 990 -4.41 -14.63 -4.18
CA ASP A 990 -5.61 -15.43 -3.95
C ASP A 990 -5.54 -16.82 -4.63
N GLN A 991 -6.57 -17.59 -4.35
CA GLN A 991 -6.73 -18.96 -4.84
C GLN A 991 -6.86 -19.05 -6.37
N SER A 992 -7.41 -18.02 -7.02
CA SER A 992 -7.59 -17.99 -8.48
C SER A 992 -6.31 -17.59 -9.21
N SER A 993 -5.33 -17.06 -8.49
CA SER A 993 -4.03 -16.64 -9.01
C SER A 993 -2.93 -17.68 -8.80
N GLY A 994 -3.20 -18.76 -8.03
CA GLY A 994 -2.25 -19.84 -7.79
C GLY A 994 -1.50 -19.75 -6.47
N LEU A 995 -1.87 -18.88 -5.54
CA LEU A 995 -1.36 -18.81 -4.16
C LEU A 995 0.16 -18.53 -4.03
N TYR A 996 0.77 -17.89 -5.02
CA TYR A 996 2.18 -17.48 -4.90
C TYR A 996 2.37 -16.34 -3.90
N THR A 997 3.60 -16.17 -3.46
CA THR A 997 3.98 -15.13 -2.50
C THR A 997 4.82 -14.08 -3.20
N ASN A 998 4.32 -12.85 -3.28
CA ASN A 998 5.10 -11.69 -3.65
C ASN A 998 5.92 -11.23 -2.43
N VAL A 999 7.20 -10.94 -2.65
CA VAL A 999 8.09 -10.46 -1.60
C VAL A 999 8.62 -9.07 -1.94
N PHE A 1000 8.80 -8.29 -0.88
CA PHE A 1000 9.45 -6.99 -0.89
C PHE A 1000 10.77 -7.14 -0.17
N THR A 1001 11.84 -6.54 -0.71
CA THR A 1001 13.18 -6.67 -0.15
C THR A 1001 13.77 -5.32 0.25
N VAL A 1002 14.83 -5.35 1.06
CA VAL A 1002 15.69 -4.19 1.31
C VAL A 1002 16.19 -3.64 -0.02
N GLU A 1003 16.37 -2.32 -0.16
CA GLU A 1003 17.01 -1.76 -1.36
C GLU A 1003 18.44 -2.32 -1.53
N PRO A 1004 18.94 -2.46 -2.77
CA PRO A 1004 20.28 -2.97 -3.02
C PRO A 1004 21.33 -2.03 -2.43
N ARG A 1005 22.58 -2.50 -2.36
CA ARG A 1005 23.71 -1.65 -1.99
C ARG A 1005 23.82 -0.47 -2.96
N ARG A 1006 23.69 0.75 -2.42
CA ARG A 1006 23.85 2.01 -3.15
C ARG A 1006 25.07 2.73 -2.60
N TYR A 1007 25.87 3.29 -3.49
CA TYR A 1007 27.02 4.12 -3.13
C TYR A 1007 27.21 5.23 -4.14
N GLY A 1008 27.78 6.33 -3.67
CA GLY A 1008 27.96 7.48 -4.53
C GLY A 1008 28.74 8.61 -3.84
N ILE A 1009 28.86 9.70 -4.58
CA ILE A 1009 29.48 10.93 -4.13
C ILE A 1009 28.47 12.06 -4.31
N ALA A 1010 28.34 12.92 -3.29
CA ALA A 1010 27.56 14.15 -3.35
C ALA A 1010 28.46 15.34 -3.13
N ALA A 1011 28.18 16.44 -3.81
CA ALA A 1011 28.81 17.74 -3.57
C ALA A 1011 27.71 18.79 -3.40
N GLY A 1012 27.84 19.63 -2.37
CA GLY A 1012 26.84 20.65 -2.08
C GLY A 1012 27.49 21.98 -1.70
N PHE A 1013 26.68 23.03 -1.83
CA PHE A 1013 27.06 24.38 -1.41
C PHE A 1013 25.92 25.04 -0.65
N LYS A 1014 26.29 25.99 0.24
CA LYS A 1014 25.36 26.85 0.99
C LYS A 1014 25.86 28.28 0.92
N PHE A 1015 24.98 29.21 0.60
CA PHE A 1015 25.30 30.63 0.47
C PHE A 1015 24.34 31.47 1.32
#